data_0a4d106180bb7d9769deb1744a81ea8f
#
_entry.id   0a4d106180bb7d9769deb1744a81ea8f
#
_cell.length_a   1.000
_cell.length_b   1.000
_cell.length_c   1.000
_cell.angle_alpha   90.00
_cell.angle_beta   90.00
_cell.angle_gamma   90.00
#
_symmetry.space_group_name_H-M   'P 1'
#
loop_
_entity.id
_entity.type
_entity.pdbx_description
1 polymer ?
#
loop_
_entity_poly.entity_id
_entity_poly.type
_entity_poly.pdbx_seq_one_letter_code
_entity_poly.pdbx_strand_id
1 'polypeptide(L)'
;LPLCGVYGKLVAILLVESRVRRVLRLLPLPLSIAICLPAMAADKPLNWGLCPAVDPLPGFDGAPAADAKAAEMRQQLPTDIEGDQLSGTSTTPQYQGNVALKRGDQFLGADNLRMDTETGNYIAEGHVRYQDTSFRMVADRAEGNQDTDAHKVTNIRYQLVDRRGNGAAESVDLQGQVGQMHRSTYTTCDPSQPIWRVRAPEIDVDNEEGFGTARNAVLQIGKVPVLYFPWFKFPIDDRRQTGLLFPQFGLSGRNGFDYLQPIYLNLAPNYDATLLPRYMSKRGFMFGTEFRYLYENGRGEITANYLPNDKLRDKDRGSVFYSGYHDINKYWQARSSISWVSDTRYVEDFTSRLNGMGSASSLQSTVGIYGTGETWTAGLMADRWQLTDYTLDERALPYNRQPRAYFNWEKPFGIFEAGVYAEAVRFTHDDSYFVQPPSPSAPGETNNRDDNDEYVRTNIRNQEYGSGSRLDIKPYISMPLSGAAWFVTPTVAWRYTAYQLDSTLANSAPLTGDRSPTRSLPIASVDAGLYFDRETSVFGTNYLNTLEPRMYYLYVPYRDQDDLPVFDTRPFTFSYGQLFRDSRYTGADRQNDANQLTLAVTSRWLRQDDGREKLSLSAGQILYFNDSLITINNSTNSAAGSEQPIEQGKSAWVADANYMINDRWSMGATYQWNPNSRKEDLASLRTRYLLNNDGIINLAYRYRRNPTNNSDQLEQADFSFLYPINPSWSAVGRYYYSLLDRKPLEMIGGVQWDSCCLAVRALVRRFVRNRDGEMDNSIQVEFVLKGLSSFGQNTDRTLRRAILGYYRDDLYLVPPSNTTTNPDDYDPNLIP
;
A
#
# COMPACT_ATOMS: atom_id res chain seq x y z
N LEU A 1 32.70 -14.52 -24.84
CA LEU A 1 31.79 -14.44 -26.02
C LEU A 1 31.25 -15.79 -26.57
N PRO A 2 31.53 -16.99 -26.01
CA PRO A 2 30.85 -18.20 -26.47
C PRO A 2 29.71 -18.72 -25.58
N LEU A 3 29.28 -18.04 -24.56
CA LEU A 3 28.25 -18.54 -23.60
C LEU A 3 26.80 -18.12 -23.94
N CYS A 4 26.60 -17.23 -24.90
CA CYS A 4 25.27 -16.75 -25.29
C CYS A 4 24.47 -17.77 -26.14
N GLY A 5 25.10 -18.80 -26.68
CA GLY A 5 24.45 -19.79 -27.60
C GLY A 5 23.79 -20.99 -26.93
N VAL A 6 24.09 -21.26 -25.65
CA VAL A 6 23.62 -22.50 -24.98
C VAL A 6 22.33 -22.25 -24.16
N TYR A 7 22.12 -21.05 -23.64
CA TYR A 7 20.94 -20.73 -22.84
C TYR A 7 19.64 -20.58 -23.64
N GLY A 8 19.73 -20.19 -24.91
CA GLY A 8 18.58 -20.09 -25.80
C GLY A 8 17.91 -21.42 -26.13
N LYS A 9 18.60 -22.55 -25.98
CA LYS A 9 18.07 -23.88 -26.26
C LYS A 9 17.42 -24.57 -25.07
N LEU A 10 17.78 -24.23 -23.84
CA LEU A 10 17.18 -24.85 -22.64
C LEU A 10 15.79 -24.28 -22.30
N VAL A 11 15.54 -22.99 -22.60
CA VAL A 11 14.21 -22.38 -22.43
C VAL A 11 13.22 -22.86 -23.50
N ALA A 12 13.73 -23.30 -24.66
CA ALA A 12 12.89 -23.79 -25.76
C ALA A 12 12.36 -25.23 -25.55
N ILE A 13 12.93 -26.00 -24.62
CA ILE A 13 12.57 -27.42 -24.41
C ILE A 13 11.43 -27.58 -23.40
N LEU A 14 11.16 -26.60 -22.55
CA LEU A 14 10.08 -26.65 -21.56
C LEU A 14 8.75 -26.02 -22.03
N LEU A 15 8.68 -25.52 -23.26
CA LEU A 15 7.49 -24.86 -23.79
C LEU A 15 6.83 -25.73 -24.86
N VAL A 16 6.04 -26.70 -24.42
CA VAL A 16 5.24 -27.55 -25.30
C VAL A 16 3.96 -26.83 -25.72
N GLU A 17 3.90 -26.68 -27.07
CA GLU A 17 2.76 -26.48 -27.98
C GLU A 17 1.65 -25.46 -27.76
N SER A 18 1.50 -24.73 -28.81
CA SER A 18 0.40 -23.97 -29.44
C SER A 18 0.05 -22.56 -29.00
N ARG A 19 -0.13 -22.23 -27.72
CA ARG A 19 -0.58 -20.87 -27.34
C ARG A 19 0.54 -19.96 -26.89
N VAL A 20 1.56 -20.45 -26.25
CA VAL A 20 2.76 -19.71 -25.85
C VAL A 20 3.52 -19.13 -27.06
N ARG A 21 3.40 -19.74 -28.23
CA ARG A 21 3.98 -19.25 -29.50
C ARG A 21 3.41 -17.89 -29.94
N ARG A 22 2.17 -17.54 -29.58
CA ARG A 22 1.58 -16.23 -29.94
C ARG A 22 2.11 -15.09 -29.07
N VAL A 23 2.36 -15.35 -27.79
CA VAL A 23 2.91 -14.36 -26.85
C VAL A 23 4.40 -14.13 -27.11
N LEU A 24 5.14 -15.19 -27.45
CA LEU A 24 6.57 -15.10 -27.78
C LEU A 24 6.88 -14.32 -29.08
N ARG A 25 5.93 -14.17 -30.00
CA ARG A 25 6.10 -13.32 -31.19
C ARG A 25 6.09 -11.81 -30.89
N LEU A 26 5.52 -11.41 -29.73
CA LEU A 26 5.47 -10.02 -29.27
C LEU A 26 6.57 -9.69 -28.23
N LEU A 27 7.35 -10.70 -27.80
CA LEU A 27 8.28 -10.60 -26.67
C LEU A 27 9.79 -10.58 -26.98
N PRO A 28 10.30 -10.71 -28.22
CA PRO A 28 11.76 -10.82 -28.39
C PRO A 28 12.52 -9.53 -28.14
N LEU A 29 11.91 -8.36 -28.22
CA LEU A 29 12.63 -7.09 -28.04
C LEU A 29 12.90 -6.68 -26.57
N PRO A 30 11.94 -6.73 -25.62
CA PRO A 30 12.22 -6.27 -24.25
C PRO A 30 13.06 -7.26 -23.43
N LEU A 31 12.96 -8.56 -23.71
CA LEU A 31 13.74 -9.56 -22.98
C LEU A 31 15.24 -9.56 -23.39
N SER A 32 15.51 -9.32 -24.66
CA SER A 32 16.88 -9.21 -25.18
C SER A 32 17.58 -7.91 -24.73
N ILE A 33 16.82 -6.82 -24.52
CA ILE A 33 17.37 -5.56 -24.01
C ILE A 33 17.73 -5.67 -22.51
N ALA A 34 16.93 -6.43 -21.73
CA ALA A 34 17.20 -6.63 -20.31
C ALA A 34 18.46 -7.47 -20.01
N ILE A 35 18.86 -8.33 -20.95
CA ILE A 35 20.01 -9.23 -20.76
C ILE A 35 21.36 -8.55 -21.10
N CYS A 36 21.35 -7.44 -21.86
CA CYS A 36 22.55 -6.80 -22.38
C CYS A 36 22.98 -5.51 -21.66
N LEU A 37 22.33 -5.12 -20.56
CA LEU A 37 22.70 -3.94 -19.81
C LEU A 37 23.85 -4.23 -18.83
N PRO A 38 24.95 -3.43 -18.86
CA PRO A 38 26.07 -3.65 -17.97
C PRO A 38 25.72 -3.34 -16.51
N ALA A 39 26.24 -4.16 -15.62
CA ALA A 39 26.03 -4.07 -14.20
C ALA A 39 26.89 -2.92 -13.59
N MET A 40 26.24 -1.86 -13.13
CA MET A 40 26.83 -0.92 -12.18
C MET A 40 26.03 -0.94 -10.88
N ALA A 41 26.70 -1.25 -9.78
CA ALA A 41 26.13 -1.23 -8.46
C ALA A 41 26.06 0.22 -7.94
N ALA A 42 24.90 0.63 -7.43
CA ALA A 42 24.78 1.86 -6.65
C ALA A 42 24.02 1.51 -5.37
N ASP A 43 24.67 1.65 -4.24
CA ASP A 43 24.10 1.43 -2.90
C ASP A 43 23.45 2.70 -2.31
N LYS A 44 23.36 3.78 -3.08
CA LYS A 44 22.83 5.10 -2.65
C LYS A 44 21.58 5.48 -3.43
N PRO A 45 20.64 6.23 -2.81
CA PRO A 45 19.49 6.79 -3.54
C PRO A 45 19.92 7.54 -4.80
N LEU A 46 19.19 7.38 -5.90
CA LEU A 46 19.52 7.95 -7.21
C LEU A 46 19.76 9.47 -7.19
N ASN A 47 19.03 10.19 -6.33
CA ASN A 47 19.08 11.64 -6.23
C ASN A 47 20.32 12.20 -5.50
N TRP A 48 21.09 11.36 -4.78
CA TRP A 48 22.20 11.84 -3.95
C TRP A 48 23.36 12.41 -4.77
N GLY A 49 23.63 11.86 -5.94
CA GLY A 49 24.63 12.39 -6.87
C GLY A 49 24.24 13.70 -7.57
N LEU A 50 23.00 14.19 -7.37
CA LEU A 50 22.49 15.40 -8.01
C LEU A 50 22.75 16.68 -7.19
N CYS A 51 23.15 16.53 -5.93
CA CYS A 51 23.45 17.66 -5.05
C CYS A 51 24.92 18.05 -5.15
N PRO A 52 25.26 19.36 -5.00
CA PRO A 52 26.65 19.79 -4.88
C PRO A 52 27.36 19.03 -3.74
N ALA A 53 28.61 18.66 -4.00
CA ALA A 53 29.45 17.95 -3.02
C ALA A 53 29.84 18.82 -1.81
N VAL A 54 29.81 20.15 -1.97
CA VAL A 54 30.17 21.11 -0.92
C VAL A 54 28.92 21.86 -0.49
N ASP A 55 28.75 22.02 0.83
CA ASP A 55 27.68 22.81 1.37
C ASP A 55 27.82 24.31 1.05
N PRO A 56 26.72 25.05 0.88
CA PRO A 56 26.72 26.49 0.68
C PRO A 56 27.37 27.26 1.82
N LEU A 57 27.24 26.76 3.05
CA LEU A 57 27.95 27.21 4.24
C LEU A 57 28.66 26.01 4.87
N PRO A 58 29.92 25.75 4.52
CA PRO A 58 30.70 24.69 5.14
C PRO A 58 30.90 24.96 6.64
N GLY A 59 31.21 23.93 7.40
CA GLY A 59 31.57 24.09 8.82
C GLY A 59 32.72 25.08 8.99
N PHE A 60 32.66 25.90 10.03
CA PHE A 60 33.64 26.92 10.29
C PHE A 60 34.86 26.34 10.99
N ASP A 61 36.07 26.82 10.59
CA ASP A 61 37.31 26.43 11.23
C ASP A 61 37.28 26.83 12.72
N GLY A 62 37.63 25.88 13.59
CA GLY A 62 37.64 26.08 15.04
C GLY A 62 36.30 25.92 15.73
N ALA A 63 35.21 25.68 14.99
CA ALA A 63 33.92 25.35 15.58
C ALA A 63 33.98 23.95 16.21
N PRO A 64 33.29 23.71 17.37
CA PRO A 64 33.13 22.40 17.96
C PRO A 64 32.48 21.42 16.99
N ALA A 65 32.82 20.14 17.11
CA ALA A 65 32.09 19.10 16.39
C ALA A 65 30.63 19.07 16.85
N ALA A 66 29.72 18.76 15.93
CA ALA A 66 28.29 18.59 16.25
C ALA A 66 28.12 17.47 17.29
N ASP A 67 27.66 17.82 18.50
CA ASP A 67 27.41 16.89 19.61
C ASP A 67 26.07 17.23 20.26
N ALA A 68 25.11 16.33 20.11
CA ALA A 68 23.76 16.48 20.70
C ALA A 68 23.83 16.59 22.24
N LYS A 69 24.77 15.92 22.92
CA LYS A 69 24.94 16.02 24.39
C LYS A 69 25.47 17.37 24.80
N ALA A 70 26.40 17.97 24.03
CA ALA A 70 26.90 19.31 24.28
C ALA A 70 25.79 20.35 24.09
N ALA A 71 24.87 20.14 23.15
CA ALA A 71 23.69 20.98 22.94
C ALA A 71 22.74 20.95 24.15
N GLU A 72 22.44 19.75 24.70
CA GLU A 72 21.58 19.58 25.90
C GLU A 72 22.19 20.26 27.14
N MET A 73 23.51 20.20 27.31
CA MET A 73 24.23 20.78 28.46
C MET A 73 24.67 22.22 28.24
N ARG A 74 24.34 22.87 27.14
CA ARG A 74 24.80 24.20 26.68
C ARG A 74 24.79 25.25 27.79
N GLN A 75 23.72 25.34 28.58
CA GLN A 75 23.58 26.30 29.65
C GLN A 75 24.51 26.07 30.85
N GLN A 76 25.03 24.87 31.04
CA GLN A 76 25.88 24.45 32.15
C GLN A 76 27.38 24.58 31.83
N LEU A 77 27.72 24.74 30.53
CA LEU A 77 29.08 24.82 30.09
C LEU A 77 29.62 26.26 30.12
N PRO A 78 30.91 26.44 30.41
CA PRO A 78 31.52 27.78 30.40
C PRO A 78 31.59 28.32 28.98
N THR A 79 31.65 29.67 28.88
CA THR A 79 31.88 30.36 27.61
C THR A 79 33.34 30.70 27.51
N ASP A 80 34.05 30.20 26.50
CA ASP A 80 35.44 30.55 26.20
C ASP A 80 35.47 31.56 25.06
N ILE A 81 36.24 32.64 25.24
CA ILE A 81 36.41 33.68 24.20
C ILE A 81 37.90 33.86 23.92
N GLU A 82 38.29 33.70 22.65
CA GLU A 82 39.64 33.86 22.15
C GLU A 82 39.69 34.99 21.10
N GLY A 83 40.77 35.69 20.95
CA GLY A 83 41.00 36.71 19.93
C GLY A 83 42.48 37.10 19.88
N ASP A 84 42.95 37.66 18.77
CA ASP A 84 44.36 38.05 18.60
C ASP A 84 44.76 39.21 19.54
N GLN A 85 43.84 40.09 19.84
CA GLN A 85 44.07 41.23 20.72
C GLN A 85 42.90 41.47 21.67
N LEU A 86 43.17 41.74 22.93
CA LEU A 86 42.20 42.15 23.95
C LEU A 86 42.55 43.57 24.40
N SER A 87 41.55 44.45 24.37
CA SER A 87 41.64 45.84 24.82
C SER A 87 40.42 46.24 25.64
N GLY A 88 40.39 47.40 26.24
CA GLY A 88 39.27 47.88 27.06
C GLY A 88 39.44 47.59 28.56
N THR A 89 38.39 47.64 29.30
CA THR A 89 38.30 47.39 30.76
C THR A 89 37.70 45.99 31.03
N SER A 90 37.72 45.57 32.28
CA SER A 90 37.06 44.36 32.71
C SER A 90 35.55 44.38 32.48
N THR A 91 34.97 45.59 32.48
CA THR A 91 33.48 45.77 32.26
C THR A 91 33.17 46.00 30.79
N THR A 92 34.11 46.45 29.96
CA THR A 92 33.92 46.71 28.55
C THR A 92 35.05 46.07 27.72
N PRO A 93 35.25 44.73 27.74
CA PRO A 93 36.29 44.10 26.96
C PRO A 93 35.98 44.20 25.47
N GLN A 94 37.02 44.40 24.66
CA GLN A 94 36.98 44.40 23.20
C GLN A 94 38.00 43.41 22.67
N TYR A 95 37.53 42.39 21.99
CA TYR A 95 38.35 41.40 21.31
C TYR A 95 38.47 41.77 19.82
N GLN A 96 39.65 41.71 19.27
CA GLN A 96 39.95 42.06 17.86
C GLN A 96 40.81 41.00 17.23
N GLY A 97 40.50 40.70 15.95
CA GLY A 97 41.21 39.70 15.12
C GLY A 97 40.83 38.27 15.50
N ASN A 98 40.32 37.52 14.53
CA ASN A 98 39.96 36.09 14.63
C ASN A 98 39.18 35.71 15.92
N VAL A 99 38.26 36.55 16.33
CA VAL A 99 37.49 36.31 17.54
C VAL A 99 36.70 35.02 17.42
N ALA A 100 36.84 34.16 18.43
CA ALA A 100 36.09 32.90 18.53
C ALA A 100 35.48 32.75 19.95
N LEU A 101 34.18 32.73 20.05
CA LEU A 101 33.44 32.41 21.24
C LEU A 101 32.90 30.99 21.11
N LYS A 102 33.14 30.16 22.13
CA LYS A 102 32.71 28.74 22.17
C LYS A 102 31.93 28.46 23.45
N ARG A 103 30.78 27.80 23.32
CA ARG A 103 29.98 27.34 24.47
C ARG A 103 29.23 26.08 24.09
N GLY A 104 29.68 24.95 24.62
CA GLY A 104 29.12 23.65 24.22
C GLY A 104 29.29 23.40 22.74
N ASP A 105 28.17 23.24 22.02
CA ASP A 105 28.12 23.06 20.55
C ASP A 105 28.10 24.39 19.77
N GLN A 106 27.90 25.51 20.46
CA GLN A 106 27.86 26.83 19.85
C GLN A 106 29.23 27.42 19.55
N PHE A 107 29.32 28.03 18.39
CA PHE A 107 30.48 28.81 17.96
C PHE A 107 30.02 30.14 17.36
N LEU A 108 30.58 31.23 17.84
CA LEU A 108 30.47 32.56 17.24
C LEU A 108 31.85 33.09 16.87
N GLY A 109 32.08 33.36 15.59
CA GLY A 109 33.27 34.01 15.11
C GLY A 109 33.00 35.41 14.59
N ALA A 110 33.95 36.36 14.76
CA ALA A 110 33.88 37.73 14.23
C ALA A 110 35.28 38.34 14.07
N ASP A 111 35.39 39.46 13.34
CA ASP A 111 36.62 40.20 13.31
C ASP A 111 36.78 41.05 14.56
N ASN A 112 35.68 41.61 15.11
CA ASN A 112 35.63 42.40 16.32
C ASN A 112 34.45 41.97 17.16
N LEU A 113 34.67 41.83 18.49
CA LEU A 113 33.60 41.61 19.47
C LEU A 113 33.78 42.59 20.60
N ARG A 114 32.83 43.45 20.80
CA ARG A 114 32.76 44.37 21.95
C ARG A 114 31.62 43.93 22.87
N MET A 115 31.90 43.84 24.16
CA MET A 115 30.94 43.44 25.17
C MET A 115 30.90 44.48 26.29
N ASP A 116 29.75 44.67 26.87
CA ASP A 116 29.55 45.40 28.11
C ASP A 116 28.96 44.42 29.12
N THR A 117 29.78 44.02 30.10
CA THR A 117 29.42 43.03 31.10
C THR A 117 28.47 43.53 32.18
N GLU A 118 28.32 44.89 32.33
CA GLU A 118 27.38 45.48 33.27
C GLU A 118 25.96 45.61 32.69
N THR A 119 25.86 45.90 31.40
CA THR A 119 24.57 46.07 30.72
C THR A 119 24.16 44.86 29.91
N GLY A 120 25.02 43.84 29.76
CA GLY A 120 24.81 42.64 28.93
C GLY A 120 24.83 42.90 27.42
N ASN A 121 25.17 44.13 26.97
CA ASN A 121 25.18 44.45 25.53
C ASN A 121 26.41 43.89 24.85
N TYR A 122 26.24 43.41 23.61
CA TYR A 122 27.37 43.03 22.75
C TYR A 122 27.19 43.53 21.30
N ILE A 123 28.30 43.71 20.61
CA ILE A 123 28.37 44.02 19.18
C ILE A 123 29.48 43.17 18.59
N ALA A 124 29.15 42.33 17.62
CA ALA A 124 30.05 41.54 16.78
C ALA A 124 30.02 42.12 15.37
N GLU A 125 31.17 42.48 14.80
CA GLU A 125 31.28 43.11 13.50
C GLU A 125 32.39 42.45 12.67
N GLY A 126 32.16 42.39 11.35
CA GLY A 126 33.08 41.83 10.39
C GLY A 126 33.06 40.30 10.36
N HIS A 127 32.68 39.75 9.25
CA HIS A 127 32.64 38.30 9.00
C HIS A 127 32.03 37.49 10.16
N VAL A 128 30.88 37.96 10.69
CA VAL A 128 30.20 37.29 11.78
C VAL A 128 29.76 35.89 11.30
N ARG A 129 30.15 34.85 12.05
CA ARG A 129 29.87 33.44 11.77
C ARG A 129 29.29 32.79 13.01
N TYR A 130 28.20 32.13 12.88
CA TYR A 130 27.60 31.35 13.95
C TYR A 130 27.34 29.93 13.48
N GLN A 131 27.61 28.97 14.35
CA GLN A 131 27.30 27.55 14.11
C GLN A 131 26.87 26.89 15.40
N ASP A 132 25.86 26.03 15.30
CA ASP A 132 25.52 25.01 16.30
C ASP A 132 25.23 23.68 15.59
N THR A 133 24.68 22.70 16.30
CA THR A 133 24.38 21.37 15.77
C THR A 133 23.43 21.39 14.56
N SER A 134 22.47 22.32 14.52
CA SER A 134 21.37 22.34 13.52
C SER A 134 21.41 23.52 12.55
N PHE A 135 22.21 24.54 12.88
CA PHE A 135 22.17 25.84 12.20
C PHE A 135 23.54 26.44 11.95
N ARG A 136 23.73 27.06 10.78
CA ARG A 136 24.89 27.86 10.43
C ARG A 136 24.45 29.16 9.83
N MET A 137 25.15 30.24 10.15
CA MET A 137 24.96 31.53 9.49
C MET A 137 26.24 32.32 9.32
N VAL A 138 26.22 33.20 8.33
CA VAL A 138 27.17 34.29 8.15
C VAL A 138 26.41 35.62 8.07
N ALA A 139 26.97 36.67 8.66
CA ALA A 139 26.34 37.99 8.69
C ALA A 139 27.41 39.10 8.70
N ASP A 140 27.01 40.34 8.40
CA ASP A 140 27.91 41.46 8.46
C ASP A 140 28.06 41.98 9.92
N ARG A 141 26.95 41.93 10.67
CA ARG A 141 26.91 42.47 12.03
C ARG A 141 25.85 41.70 12.85
N ALA A 142 26.18 41.42 14.10
CA ALA A 142 25.25 40.96 15.13
C ALA A 142 25.42 41.86 16.37
N GLU A 143 24.31 42.39 16.87
CA GLU A 143 24.25 43.19 18.08
C GLU A 143 23.11 42.72 18.94
N GLY A 144 23.24 42.88 20.26
CA GLY A 144 22.16 42.44 21.14
C GLY A 144 22.49 42.66 22.61
N ASN A 145 21.54 42.22 23.45
CA ASN A 145 21.65 42.25 24.88
C ASN A 145 21.36 40.85 25.44
N GLN A 146 22.32 40.32 26.19
CA GLN A 146 22.23 38.94 26.73
C GLN A 146 21.21 38.84 27.90
N ASP A 147 21.00 39.94 28.64
CA ASP A 147 20.11 39.94 29.80
C ASP A 147 18.64 40.00 29.39
N THR A 148 18.35 40.71 28.30
CA THR A 148 17.00 40.85 27.72
C THR A 148 16.71 39.89 26.61
N ASP A 149 17.72 39.08 26.20
CA ASP A 149 17.66 38.13 25.07
C ASP A 149 17.15 38.81 23.78
N ALA A 150 17.62 40.05 23.56
CA ALA A 150 17.28 40.80 22.35
C ALA A 150 18.49 40.88 21.42
N HIS A 151 18.32 40.40 20.18
CA HIS A 151 19.40 40.29 19.20
C HIS A 151 18.96 40.81 17.83
N LYS A 152 19.84 41.51 17.14
CA LYS A 152 19.65 41.98 15.77
C LYS A 152 20.82 41.54 14.91
N VAL A 153 20.52 40.85 13.81
CA VAL A 153 21.52 40.36 12.83
C VAL A 153 21.22 40.97 11.46
N THR A 154 22.25 41.50 10.80
CA THR A 154 22.12 42.23 9.53
C THR A 154 22.85 41.52 8.40
N ASN A 155 22.21 41.43 7.19
CA ASN A 155 22.72 40.77 5.99
C ASN A 155 23.09 39.31 6.25
N ILE A 156 22.13 38.57 6.79
CA ILE A 156 22.30 37.16 7.15
C ILE A 156 22.15 36.24 5.93
N ARG A 157 23.02 35.26 5.82
CA ARG A 157 22.83 34.03 5.03
C ARG A 157 22.91 32.87 6.01
N TYR A 158 21.96 31.96 5.90
CA TYR A 158 21.84 30.83 6.82
C TYR A 158 21.63 29.50 6.11
N GLN A 159 21.98 28.44 6.81
CA GLN A 159 21.76 27.06 6.44
C GLN A 159 21.22 26.27 7.64
N LEU A 160 20.10 25.57 7.41
CA LEU A 160 19.60 24.51 8.29
C LEU A 160 20.31 23.22 7.89
N VAL A 161 21.13 22.68 8.80
CA VAL A 161 22.03 21.57 8.49
C VAL A 161 21.24 20.27 8.24
N ASP A 162 20.27 19.98 9.11
CA ASP A 162 19.51 18.73 9.07
C ASP A 162 18.61 18.61 7.84
N ARG A 163 18.10 19.72 7.34
CA ARG A 163 17.13 19.79 6.25
C ARG A 163 17.71 20.35 4.95
N ARG A 164 19.01 20.64 4.91
CA ARG A 164 19.68 21.36 3.81
C ARG A 164 18.91 22.59 3.33
N GLY A 165 18.17 23.25 4.26
CA GLY A 165 17.46 24.49 3.98
C GLY A 165 18.40 25.66 3.97
N ASN A 166 18.38 26.50 2.93
CA ASN A 166 19.25 27.66 2.76
C ASN A 166 18.41 28.91 2.60
N GLY A 167 18.89 30.02 3.14
CA GLY A 167 18.21 31.28 3.00
C GLY A 167 19.09 32.49 3.25
N ALA A 168 18.49 33.65 3.02
CA ALA A 168 19.07 34.94 3.33
C ALA A 168 17.99 35.90 3.82
N ALA A 169 18.35 36.85 4.66
CA ALA A 169 17.47 37.95 5.05
C ALA A 169 18.30 39.25 5.18
N GLU A 170 17.64 40.40 4.97
CA GLU A 170 18.27 41.71 5.15
C GLU A 170 18.55 41.99 6.62
N SER A 171 17.58 41.68 7.48
CA SER A 171 17.75 41.69 8.91
C SER A 171 16.89 40.64 9.63
N VAL A 172 17.38 40.23 10.78
CA VAL A 172 16.64 39.36 11.71
C VAL A 172 16.67 40.03 13.06
N ASP A 173 15.52 40.37 13.61
CA ASP A 173 15.30 40.90 14.92
C ASP A 173 14.72 39.79 15.81
N LEU A 174 15.43 39.41 16.89
CA LEU A 174 15.05 38.34 17.82
C LEU A 174 14.80 38.97 19.18
N GLN A 175 13.74 38.57 19.87
CA GLN A 175 13.47 38.93 21.25
C GLN A 175 12.94 37.71 21.99
N GLY A 176 13.81 37.07 22.76
CA GLY A 176 13.51 35.81 23.40
C GLY A 176 13.16 34.72 22.36
N GLN A 177 11.97 34.15 22.48
CA GLN A 177 11.51 33.08 21.60
C GLN A 177 10.86 33.60 20.31
N VAL A 178 10.65 34.92 20.15
CA VAL A 178 10.01 35.51 18.97
C VAL A 178 11.06 36.22 18.11
N GLY A 179 10.96 36.00 16.80
CA GLY A 179 11.83 36.60 15.82
C GLY A 179 11.08 37.17 14.62
N GLN A 180 11.61 38.26 14.04
CA GLN A 180 11.12 38.82 12.79
C GLN A 180 12.22 38.91 11.77
N MET A 181 11.97 38.32 10.57
CA MET A 181 12.90 38.32 9.46
C MET A 181 12.38 39.22 8.34
N HIS A 182 13.22 40.16 7.88
CA HIS A 182 12.88 41.09 6.82
C HIS A 182 13.53 40.67 5.48
N ARG A 183 12.74 40.73 4.38
CA ARG A 183 13.13 40.35 3.01
C ARG A 183 13.80 38.98 2.94
N SER A 184 13.16 38.01 3.56
CA SER A 184 13.70 36.67 3.69
C SER A 184 13.49 35.83 2.44
N THR A 185 14.43 34.90 2.22
CA THR A 185 14.35 33.85 1.20
C THR A 185 14.62 32.49 1.83
N TYR A 186 14.00 31.45 1.26
CA TYR A 186 14.22 30.05 1.66
C TYR A 186 14.22 29.13 0.45
N THR A 187 15.15 28.19 0.41
CA THR A 187 15.22 27.12 -0.59
C THR A 187 16.00 25.93 -0.04
N THR A 188 15.74 24.72 -0.57
CA THR A 188 16.62 23.55 -0.34
C THR A 188 17.57 23.32 -1.52
N CYS A 189 17.49 24.17 -2.54
CA CYS A 189 18.40 24.18 -3.67
C CYS A 189 19.74 24.84 -3.30
N ASP A 190 20.71 24.76 -4.21
CA ASP A 190 21.90 25.62 -4.17
C ASP A 190 21.44 27.09 -4.22
N PRO A 191 21.73 27.91 -3.19
CA PRO A 191 21.28 29.28 -3.12
C PRO A 191 21.85 30.16 -4.21
N SER A 192 22.97 29.78 -4.84
CA SER A 192 23.57 30.52 -5.96
C SER A 192 22.75 30.42 -7.24
N GLN A 193 22.13 29.27 -7.50
CA GLN A 193 21.28 29.02 -8.66
C GLN A 193 20.03 28.18 -8.27
N PRO A 194 19.14 28.72 -7.46
CA PRO A 194 18.00 27.97 -6.96
C PRO A 194 17.01 27.69 -8.08
N ILE A 195 16.65 26.40 -8.27
CA ILE A 195 15.58 25.98 -9.17
C ILE A 195 14.24 26.50 -8.63
N TRP A 196 14.05 26.47 -7.31
CA TRP A 196 12.92 27.10 -6.65
C TRP A 196 13.34 27.85 -5.40
N ARG A 197 12.58 28.88 -5.03
CA ARG A 197 12.74 29.60 -3.77
C ARG A 197 11.43 30.22 -3.32
N VAL A 198 11.25 30.32 -2.01
CA VAL A 198 10.20 31.15 -1.40
C VAL A 198 10.84 32.48 -1.05
N ARG A 199 10.14 33.59 -1.33
CA ARG A 199 10.52 34.94 -0.92
C ARG A 199 9.38 35.54 -0.11
N ALA A 200 9.67 36.14 1.03
CA ALA A 200 8.71 36.86 1.83
C ALA A 200 9.29 38.19 2.30
N PRO A 201 8.56 39.30 2.16
CA PRO A 201 9.00 40.60 2.70
C PRO A 201 9.18 40.54 4.23
N GLU A 202 8.33 39.76 4.90
CA GLU A 202 8.30 39.64 6.34
C GLU A 202 7.93 38.21 6.75
N ILE A 203 8.69 37.66 7.70
CA ILE A 203 8.42 36.38 8.34
C ILE A 203 8.52 36.58 9.86
N ASP A 204 7.42 36.38 10.55
CA ASP A 204 7.38 36.30 12.02
C ASP A 204 7.61 34.84 12.42
N VAL A 205 8.54 34.60 13.33
CA VAL A 205 8.91 33.28 13.86
C VAL A 205 8.62 33.25 15.35
N ASP A 206 7.88 32.25 15.80
CA ASP A 206 7.58 32.02 17.21
C ASP A 206 8.03 30.61 17.61
N ASN A 207 9.18 30.54 18.30
CA ASN A 207 9.76 29.25 18.71
C ASN A 207 8.97 28.61 19.86
N GLU A 208 8.25 29.41 20.71
CA GLU A 208 7.42 28.88 21.78
C GLU A 208 6.18 28.18 21.19
N GLU A 209 5.49 28.84 20.25
CA GLU A 209 4.37 28.25 19.55
C GLU A 209 4.78 27.27 18.42
N GLY A 210 6.04 27.31 17.97
CA GLY A 210 6.61 26.38 16.99
C GLY A 210 6.19 26.63 15.54
N PHE A 211 5.93 27.88 15.19
CA PHE A 211 5.59 28.22 13.81
C PHE A 211 6.19 29.53 13.33
N GLY A 212 6.31 29.62 12.00
CA GLY A 212 6.57 30.85 11.27
C GLY A 212 5.34 31.32 10.49
N THR A 213 5.16 32.63 10.41
CA THR A 213 4.13 33.29 9.60
C THR A 213 4.78 34.17 8.56
N ALA A 214 4.70 33.76 7.27
CA ALA A 214 5.17 34.57 6.17
C ALA A 214 4.04 35.42 5.59
N ARG A 215 4.29 36.71 5.39
CA ARG A 215 3.36 37.65 4.76
C ARG A 215 3.80 37.94 3.35
N ASN A 216 2.83 37.97 2.41
CA ASN A 216 3.08 38.23 0.97
C ASN A 216 4.16 37.31 0.39
N ALA A 217 4.12 36.03 0.78
CA ALA A 217 5.08 35.04 0.32
C ALA A 217 4.86 34.68 -1.14
N VAL A 218 5.94 34.53 -1.89
CA VAL A 218 5.94 34.17 -3.31
C VAL A 218 6.84 32.96 -3.53
N LEU A 219 6.24 31.86 -4.02
CA LEU A 219 7.01 30.74 -4.52
C LEU A 219 7.43 31.05 -5.98
N GLN A 220 8.71 30.98 -6.25
CA GLN A 220 9.30 31.16 -7.58
C GLN A 220 9.93 29.84 -8.04
N ILE A 221 9.74 29.52 -9.32
CA ILE A 221 10.49 28.46 -10.04
C ILE A 221 11.38 29.18 -11.06
N GLY A 222 12.68 29.10 -10.87
CA GLY A 222 13.64 29.95 -11.56
C GLY A 222 13.36 31.43 -11.25
N LYS A 223 13.03 32.22 -12.27
CA LYS A 223 12.67 33.65 -12.14
C LYS A 223 11.18 33.91 -12.16
N VAL A 224 10.36 32.88 -12.41
CA VAL A 224 8.90 33.00 -12.60
C VAL A 224 8.17 32.83 -11.26
N PRO A 225 7.34 33.80 -10.81
CA PRO A 225 6.46 33.62 -9.68
C PRO A 225 5.33 32.65 -10.07
N VAL A 226 5.20 31.55 -9.31
CA VAL A 226 4.24 30.48 -9.61
C VAL A 226 3.05 30.53 -8.66
N LEU A 227 3.31 30.78 -7.37
CA LEU A 227 2.27 30.88 -6.33
C LEU A 227 2.53 32.10 -5.48
N TYR A 228 1.43 32.78 -5.12
CA TYR A 228 1.41 33.91 -4.19
C TYR A 228 0.52 33.59 -3.00
N PHE A 229 1.05 33.79 -1.81
CA PHE A 229 0.35 33.60 -0.53
C PHE A 229 0.32 34.96 0.21
N PRO A 230 -0.84 35.61 0.31
CA PRO A 230 -0.96 36.83 1.12
C PRO A 230 -0.54 36.61 2.56
N TRP A 231 -0.84 35.42 3.05
CA TRP A 231 -0.51 34.94 4.40
C TRP A 231 -0.26 33.45 4.33
N PHE A 232 0.83 32.97 4.94
CA PHE A 232 1.24 31.57 4.95
C PHE A 232 1.86 31.21 6.30
N LYS A 233 1.24 30.31 7.05
CA LYS A 233 1.73 29.80 8.34
C LYS A 233 2.36 28.42 8.10
N PHE A 234 3.55 28.20 8.65
CA PHE A 234 4.29 26.94 8.51
C PHE A 234 4.94 26.53 9.83
N PRO A 235 5.03 25.21 10.13
CA PRO A 235 5.74 24.72 11.30
C PRO A 235 7.25 24.92 11.13
N ILE A 236 7.92 25.33 12.19
CA ILE A 236 9.37 25.44 12.26
C ILE A 236 9.99 24.22 12.97
N ASP A 237 9.19 23.43 13.63
CA ASP A 237 9.52 22.18 14.30
C ASP A 237 8.55 21.04 13.86
N ASP A 238 8.62 19.88 14.52
CA ASP A 238 7.80 18.71 14.17
C ASP A 238 6.40 18.74 14.81
N ARG A 239 6.00 19.81 15.47
CA ARG A 239 4.67 19.98 16.05
C ARG A 239 3.60 20.12 14.96
N ARG A 240 2.47 19.46 15.16
CA ARG A 240 1.32 19.58 14.25
C ARG A 240 0.67 20.96 14.38
N GLN A 241 0.39 21.60 13.26
CA GLN A 241 -0.18 22.96 13.21
C GLN A 241 -1.42 22.99 12.31
N THR A 242 -2.42 23.78 12.72
CA THR A 242 -3.58 24.10 11.86
C THR A 242 -3.15 24.96 10.69
N GLY A 243 -3.54 24.56 9.46
CA GLY A 243 -3.19 25.33 8.27
C GLY A 243 -3.66 24.71 6.95
N LEU A 244 -3.41 25.41 5.87
CA LEU A 244 -3.61 24.94 4.51
C LEU A 244 -2.53 23.93 4.17
N LEU A 245 -2.94 22.74 3.73
CA LEU A 245 -2.03 21.79 3.10
C LEU A 245 -1.91 22.09 1.60
N PHE A 246 -0.91 21.52 0.96
CA PHE A 246 -0.68 21.76 -0.46
C PHE A 246 -1.84 21.25 -1.32
N PRO A 247 -2.27 22.04 -2.31
CA PRO A 247 -3.41 21.68 -3.15
C PRO A 247 -3.06 20.54 -4.10
N GLN A 248 -4.09 19.75 -4.41
CA GLN A 248 -4.02 18.73 -5.45
C GLN A 248 -4.87 19.17 -6.65
N PHE A 249 -4.34 19.01 -7.85
CA PHE A 249 -5.06 19.32 -9.06
C PHE A 249 -4.78 18.29 -10.15
N GLY A 250 -5.71 18.15 -11.09
CA GLY A 250 -5.57 17.21 -12.20
C GLY A 250 -6.65 17.37 -13.24
N LEU A 251 -6.48 16.62 -14.33
CA LEU A 251 -7.41 16.56 -15.44
C LEU A 251 -7.83 15.11 -15.69
N SER A 252 -9.14 14.88 -15.81
CA SER A 252 -9.67 13.57 -16.18
C SER A 252 -10.91 13.70 -17.06
N GLY A 253 -11.19 12.64 -17.83
CA GLY A 253 -12.40 12.55 -18.63
C GLY A 253 -13.68 12.70 -17.80
N ARG A 254 -13.67 12.12 -16.58
CA ARG A 254 -14.82 12.07 -15.66
C ARG A 254 -15.12 13.39 -14.95
N ASN A 255 -14.10 14.01 -14.38
CA ASN A 255 -14.27 15.16 -13.47
C ASN A 255 -13.96 16.50 -14.17
N GLY A 256 -13.33 16.45 -15.34
CA GLY A 256 -12.75 17.64 -15.97
C GLY A 256 -11.54 18.13 -15.19
N PHE A 257 -11.40 19.43 -15.02
CA PHE A 257 -10.45 20.01 -14.07
C PHE A 257 -10.91 19.73 -12.64
N ASP A 258 -10.02 19.23 -11.82
CA ASP A 258 -10.28 18.73 -10.49
C ASP A 258 -9.27 19.37 -9.54
N TYR A 259 -9.77 20.18 -8.61
CA TYR A 259 -8.97 20.92 -7.62
C TYR A 259 -9.44 20.55 -6.21
N LEU A 260 -8.53 20.12 -5.37
CA LEU A 260 -8.74 19.81 -3.97
C LEU A 260 -7.78 20.64 -3.11
N GLN A 261 -8.32 21.38 -2.14
CA GLN A 261 -7.57 22.16 -1.16
C GLN A 261 -7.74 21.55 0.24
N PRO A 262 -6.82 20.70 0.73
CA PRO A 262 -6.93 20.22 2.09
C PRO A 262 -6.61 21.33 3.11
N ILE A 263 -7.38 21.36 4.21
CA ILE A 263 -7.22 22.28 5.33
C ILE A 263 -7.12 21.43 6.60
N TYR A 264 -5.94 21.38 7.18
CA TYR A 264 -5.68 20.61 8.39
C TYR A 264 -6.04 21.43 9.64
N LEU A 265 -6.72 20.82 10.58
CA LEU A 265 -7.13 21.39 11.86
C LEU A 265 -6.50 20.55 12.99
N ASN A 266 -5.52 21.11 13.66
CA ASN A 266 -4.95 20.54 14.89
C ASN A 266 -5.85 20.90 16.08
N LEU A 267 -6.84 20.05 16.36
CA LEU A 267 -7.86 20.33 17.36
C LEU A 267 -7.35 20.02 18.77
N ALA A 268 -6.63 18.91 18.93
CA ALA A 268 -6.01 18.50 20.19
C ALA A 268 -4.83 17.53 19.92
N PRO A 269 -3.99 17.22 20.92
CA PRO A 269 -2.90 16.26 20.74
C PRO A 269 -3.35 14.87 20.27
N ASN A 270 -4.58 14.48 20.60
CA ASN A 270 -5.10 13.14 20.37
C ASN A 270 -6.27 13.07 19.37
N TYR A 271 -6.70 14.19 18.77
CA TYR A 271 -7.63 14.20 17.66
C TYR A 271 -7.40 15.41 16.74
N ASP A 272 -7.61 15.20 15.47
CA ASP A 272 -7.48 16.21 14.43
C ASP A 272 -8.54 16.02 13.33
N ALA A 273 -8.65 17.02 12.47
CA ALA A 273 -9.50 16.95 11.30
C ALA A 273 -8.82 17.55 10.08
N THR A 274 -9.20 17.07 8.90
CA THR A 274 -8.83 17.69 7.63
C THR A 274 -10.09 17.96 6.83
N LEU A 275 -10.33 19.22 6.51
CA LEU A 275 -11.39 19.60 5.58
C LEU A 275 -10.86 19.47 4.16
N LEU A 276 -11.69 18.94 3.25
CA LEU A 276 -11.32 18.55 1.91
C LEU A 276 -12.26 19.18 0.85
N PRO A 277 -12.37 20.52 0.79
CA PRO A 277 -13.15 21.17 -0.26
C PRO A 277 -12.53 20.85 -1.62
N ARG A 278 -13.39 20.35 -2.56
CA ARG A 278 -12.98 19.88 -3.89
C ARG A 278 -13.90 20.44 -4.96
N TYR A 279 -13.33 21.04 -5.97
CA TYR A 279 -14.06 21.53 -7.14
C TYR A 279 -13.75 20.68 -8.37
N MET A 280 -14.79 20.19 -9.02
CA MET A 280 -14.72 19.43 -10.27
C MET A 280 -15.52 20.16 -11.36
N SER A 281 -14.87 20.58 -12.44
CA SER A 281 -15.50 21.43 -13.44
C SER A 281 -16.73 20.80 -14.11
N LYS A 282 -16.76 19.47 -14.25
CA LYS A 282 -17.88 18.72 -14.83
C LYS A 282 -18.96 18.33 -13.82
N ARG A 283 -18.67 18.35 -12.50
CA ARG A 283 -19.58 17.82 -11.46
C ARG A 283 -20.06 18.86 -10.47
N GLY A 284 -19.20 19.78 -10.08
CA GLY A 284 -19.52 20.79 -9.08
C GLY A 284 -18.58 20.78 -7.89
N PHE A 285 -19.07 21.25 -6.75
CA PHE A 285 -18.30 21.44 -5.53
C PHE A 285 -18.64 20.35 -4.50
N MET A 286 -17.63 19.58 -4.06
CA MET A 286 -17.75 18.53 -3.07
C MET A 286 -17.14 19.01 -1.76
N PHE A 287 -17.85 18.80 -0.65
CA PHE A 287 -17.36 19.00 0.70
C PHE A 287 -16.88 17.65 1.26
N GLY A 288 -15.61 17.58 1.57
CA GLY A 288 -15.04 16.40 2.22
C GLY A 288 -14.50 16.74 3.60
N THR A 289 -14.48 15.77 4.49
CA THR A 289 -13.84 15.85 5.81
C THR A 289 -13.24 14.51 6.18
N GLU A 290 -12.09 14.56 6.82
CA GLU A 290 -11.46 13.43 7.51
C GLU A 290 -11.28 13.84 8.96
N PHE A 291 -11.71 13.00 9.89
CA PHE A 291 -11.55 13.20 11.33
C PHE A 291 -10.87 11.98 11.91
N ARG A 292 -9.80 12.19 12.69
CA ARG A 292 -9.04 11.14 13.33
C ARG A 292 -8.95 11.38 14.82
N TYR A 293 -9.00 10.30 15.57
CA TYR A 293 -8.83 10.33 17.02
C TYR A 293 -7.97 9.16 17.50
N LEU A 294 -7.27 9.41 18.58
CA LEU A 294 -6.41 8.46 19.28
C LEU A 294 -6.59 8.64 20.78
N TYR A 295 -6.75 7.56 21.51
CA TYR A 295 -6.76 7.53 22.97
C TYR A 295 -6.05 6.27 23.46
N GLU A 296 -5.83 6.14 24.77
CA GLU A 296 -4.99 5.09 25.34
C GLU A 296 -5.31 3.67 24.81
N ASN A 297 -6.60 3.33 24.71
CA ASN A 297 -7.07 2.00 24.35
C ASN A 297 -7.60 1.89 22.93
N GLY A 298 -7.41 2.89 22.05
CA GLY A 298 -7.96 2.79 20.70
C GLY A 298 -7.75 4.01 19.83
N ARG A 299 -8.10 3.81 18.56
CA ARG A 299 -8.05 4.86 17.54
C ARG A 299 -9.15 4.67 16.52
N GLY A 300 -9.46 5.73 15.79
CA GLY A 300 -10.35 5.64 14.66
C GLY A 300 -10.22 6.84 13.72
N GLU A 301 -10.73 6.62 12.53
CA GLU A 301 -10.76 7.59 11.44
C GLU A 301 -12.13 7.54 10.77
N ILE A 302 -12.71 8.70 10.52
CA ILE A 302 -13.92 8.87 9.74
C ILE A 302 -13.65 9.80 8.56
N THR A 303 -13.98 9.37 7.36
CA THR A 303 -13.96 10.19 6.15
C THR A 303 -15.38 10.33 5.62
N ALA A 304 -15.86 11.54 5.43
CA ALA A 304 -17.17 11.83 4.86
C ALA A 304 -17.05 12.81 3.69
N ASN A 305 -17.83 12.58 2.64
CA ASN A 305 -17.90 13.45 1.47
C ASN A 305 -19.35 13.70 1.11
N TYR A 306 -19.66 14.93 0.69
CA TYR A 306 -20.96 15.34 0.20
C TYR A 306 -20.80 16.25 -1.02
N LEU A 307 -21.44 15.87 -2.12
CA LEU A 307 -21.52 16.63 -3.37
C LEU A 307 -22.99 16.98 -3.63
N PRO A 308 -23.39 18.21 -3.34
CA PRO A 308 -24.73 18.65 -3.69
C PRO A 308 -24.83 18.79 -5.22
N ASN A 309 -25.88 18.25 -5.79
CA ASN A 309 -26.23 18.33 -7.20
C ASN A 309 -25.06 18.03 -8.15
N ASP A 310 -24.64 16.75 -8.22
CA ASP A 310 -23.66 16.30 -9.22
C ASP A 310 -24.18 16.58 -10.62
N LYS A 311 -23.62 17.55 -11.32
CA LYS A 311 -24.06 18.00 -12.65
C LYS A 311 -24.07 16.91 -13.73
N LEU A 312 -23.33 15.81 -13.54
CA LEU A 312 -23.32 14.66 -14.46
C LEU A 312 -24.39 13.62 -14.10
N ARG A 313 -24.94 13.65 -12.89
CA ARG A 313 -25.89 12.65 -12.38
C ARG A 313 -27.21 13.26 -11.90
N ASP A 314 -27.30 14.60 -11.90
CA ASP A 314 -28.47 15.39 -11.45
C ASP A 314 -29.04 14.94 -10.11
N LYS A 315 -28.16 14.63 -9.16
CA LYS A 315 -28.52 14.19 -7.79
C LYS A 315 -27.44 14.51 -6.76
N ASP A 316 -27.86 14.58 -5.51
CA ASP A 316 -26.95 14.68 -4.36
C ASP A 316 -26.21 13.36 -4.17
N ARG A 317 -24.91 13.45 -3.89
CA ARG A 317 -24.06 12.27 -3.73
C ARG A 317 -23.16 12.39 -2.52
N GLY A 318 -22.89 11.26 -1.86
CA GLY A 318 -22.05 11.25 -0.69
C GLY A 318 -21.47 9.92 -0.35
N SER A 319 -20.52 9.92 0.58
CA SER A 319 -19.92 8.72 1.15
C SER A 319 -19.53 8.93 2.60
N VAL A 320 -19.56 7.85 3.37
CA VAL A 320 -19.04 7.79 4.74
C VAL A 320 -18.21 6.53 4.88
N PHE A 321 -16.96 6.70 5.31
CA PHE A 321 -16.05 5.60 5.65
C PHE A 321 -15.57 5.82 7.09
N TYR A 322 -15.70 4.79 7.91
CA TYR A 322 -15.18 4.78 9.26
C TYR A 322 -14.38 3.52 9.50
N SER A 323 -13.23 3.64 10.12
CA SER A 323 -12.48 2.51 10.64
C SER A 323 -11.95 2.83 12.03
N GLY A 324 -12.08 1.89 12.96
CA GLY A 324 -11.59 2.10 14.30
C GLY A 324 -11.57 0.83 15.13
N TYR A 325 -10.79 0.87 16.19
CA TYR A 325 -10.77 -0.19 17.18
C TYR A 325 -10.65 0.39 18.60
N HIS A 326 -11.07 -0.43 19.57
CA HIS A 326 -10.97 -0.18 21.00
C HIS A 326 -10.55 -1.46 21.72
N ASP A 327 -9.43 -1.43 22.42
CA ASP A 327 -8.93 -2.51 23.26
C ASP A 327 -9.72 -2.50 24.59
N ILE A 328 -10.63 -3.45 24.73
CA ILE A 328 -11.46 -3.59 25.95
C ILE A 328 -10.58 -4.07 27.11
N ASN A 329 -9.73 -5.03 26.80
CA ASN A 329 -8.67 -5.55 27.68
C ASN A 329 -7.64 -6.33 26.87
N LYS A 330 -6.65 -6.94 27.52
CA LYS A 330 -5.58 -7.70 26.85
C LYS A 330 -6.03 -8.87 25.94
N TYR A 331 -7.28 -9.32 26.07
CA TYR A 331 -7.81 -10.43 25.28
C TYR A 331 -8.88 -9.98 24.27
N TRP A 332 -9.60 -8.90 24.54
CA TRP A 332 -10.76 -8.48 23.77
C TRP A 332 -10.60 -7.10 23.14
N GLN A 333 -10.95 -7.00 21.88
CA GLN A 333 -10.93 -5.77 21.10
C GLN A 333 -12.24 -5.59 20.34
N ALA A 334 -12.86 -4.43 20.47
CA ALA A 334 -13.94 -3.99 19.58
C ALA A 334 -13.35 -3.41 18.30
N ARG A 335 -13.89 -3.79 17.14
CA ARG A 335 -13.50 -3.26 15.82
C ARG A 335 -14.72 -2.87 15.03
N SER A 336 -14.61 -1.77 14.29
CA SER A 336 -15.66 -1.33 13.38
C SER A 336 -15.03 -0.80 12.09
N SER A 337 -15.61 -1.23 10.97
CA SER A 337 -15.29 -0.74 9.64
C SER A 337 -16.61 -0.50 8.91
N ILE A 338 -16.99 0.76 8.74
CA ILE A 338 -18.25 1.15 8.09
C ILE A 338 -17.91 1.79 6.75
N SER A 339 -18.59 1.34 5.70
CA SER A 339 -18.43 1.84 4.35
C SER A 339 -19.81 2.07 3.75
N TRP A 340 -20.13 3.32 3.44
CA TRP A 340 -21.40 3.68 2.83
C TRP A 340 -21.20 4.67 1.68
N VAL A 341 -21.94 4.49 0.62
CA VAL A 341 -22.01 5.40 -0.52
C VAL A 341 -23.45 5.64 -0.95
N SER A 342 -23.72 6.78 -1.53
CA SER A 342 -25.07 7.20 -1.93
C SER A 342 -25.68 6.38 -3.07
N ASP A 343 -24.83 5.82 -3.92
CA ASP A 343 -25.28 5.14 -5.15
C ASP A 343 -24.24 4.16 -5.69
N THR A 344 -24.68 3.27 -6.59
CA THR A 344 -23.86 2.18 -7.15
C THR A 344 -22.71 2.65 -8.05
N ARG A 345 -22.75 3.88 -8.56
CA ARG A 345 -21.68 4.45 -9.40
C ARG A 345 -20.73 5.36 -8.63
N TYR A 346 -20.96 5.58 -7.33
CA TYR A 346 -20.15 6.48 -6.53
C TYR A 346 -18.67 6.04 -6.51
N VAL A 347 -18.43 4.76 -6.30
CA VAL A 347 -17.07 4.18 -6.25
C VAL A 347 -16.39 4.33 -7.62
N GLU A 348 -17.06 4.05 -8.71
CA GLU A 348 -16.57 4.23 -10.08
C GLU A 348 -16.16 5.68 -10.35
N ASP A 349 -16.99 6.62 -9.93
CA ASP A 349 -16.79 8.05 -10.24
C ASP A 349 -15.70 8.72 -9.37
N PHE A 350 -15.48 8.28 -8.12
CA PHE A 350 -14.64 9.01 -7.14
C PHE A 350 -13.46 8.23 -6.55
N THR A 351 -13.29 6.92 -6.84
CA THR A 351 -12.31 6.04 -6.17
C THR A 351 -10.84 6.36 -6.37
N SER A 352 -10.47 7.14 -7.35
CA SER A 352 -9.04 7.46 -7.55
C SER A 352 -8.41 8.16 -6.35
N ARG A 353 -9.22 8.67 -5.39
CA ARG A 353 -8.77 9.42 -4.21
C ARG A 353 -9.36 8.92 -2.89
N LEU A 354 -10.36 8.05 -2.91
CA LEU A 354 -10.99 7.52 -1.71
C LEU A 354 -10.42 6.14 -1.38
N ASN A 355 -9.58 6.05 -0.38
CA ASN A 355 -9.13 4.85 0.34
C ASN A 355 -8.72 3.61 -0.47
N GLY A 356 -8.31 3.78 -1.72
CA GLY A 356 -7.76 2.66 -2.49
C GLY A 356 -8.76 1.59 -2.93
N MET A 357 -10.04 1.79 -2.75
CA MET A 357 -11.10 0.89 -3.21
C MET A 357 -11.32 1.07 -4.73
N GLY A 358 -10.43 0.53 -5.53
CA GLY A 358 -10.67 0.44 -6.98
C GLY A 358 -11.55 -0.75 -7.29
N SER A 359 -12.54 -0.59 -8.15
CA SER A 359 -13.35 -1.65 -8.77
C SER A 359 -13.99 -2.70 -7.83
N ALA A 360 -14.23 -2.39 -6.56
CA ALA A 360 -15.01 -3.26 -5.70
C ALA A 360 -16.47 -3.24 -6.15
N SER A 361 -17.03 -4.42 -6.47
CA SER A 361 -18.45 -4.54 -6.85
C SER A 361 -19.39 -4.36 -5.65
N SER A 362 -18.87 -4.46 -4.45
CA SER A 362 -19.62 -4.28 -3.20
C SER A 362 -18.73 -3.75 -2.08
N LEU A 363 -19.32 -3.05 -1.12
CA LEU A 363 -18.70 -2.58 0.11
C LEU A 363 -19.26 -3.36 1.30
N GLN A 364 -18.40 -3.80 2.19
CA GLN A 364 -18.76 -4.43 3.43
C GLN A 364 -18.64 -3.44 4.60
N SER A 365 -19.65 -3.37 5.43
CA SER A 365 -19.60 -2.74 6.74
C SER A 365 -19.61 -3.82 7.81
N THR A 366 -18.71 -3.71 8.79
CA THR A 366 -18.56 -4.70 9.86
C THR A 366 -18.40 -4.02 11.20
N VAL A 367 -19.11 -4.52 12.22
CA VAL A 367 -18.96 -4.13 13.62
C VAL A 367 -18.86 -5.40 14.46
N GLY A 368 -17.90 -5.46 15.37
CA GLY A 368 -17.77 -6.68 16.19
C GLY A 368 -16.81 -6.53 17.36
N ILE A 369 -16.87 -7.52 18.23
CA ILE A 369 -15.97 -7.74 19.36
C ILE A 369 -15.22 -9.04 19.11
N TYR A 370 -13.91 -8.99 19.19
CA TYR A 370 -13.00 -10.10 18.88
C TYR A 370 -12.11 -10.39 20.06
N GLY A 371 -12.03 -11.65 20.44
CA GLY A 371 -11.18 -12.12 21.52
C GLY A 371 -10.13 -13.08 21.04
N THR A 372 -8.94 -13.01 21.62
CA THR A 372 -7.82 -13.91 21.36
C THR A 372 -7.12 -14.24 22.67
N GLY A 373 -7.05 -15.52 23.00
CA GLY A 373 -6.25 -16.06 24.11
C GLY A 373 -5.18 -17.00 23.59
N GLU A 374 -4.44 -17.64 24.48
CA GLU A 374 -3.35 -18.56 24.11
C GLU A 374 -3.85 -19.78 23.32
N THR A 375 -5.04 -20.27 23.64
CA THR A 375 -5.58 -21.50 23.05
C THR A 375 -6.97 -21.30 22.43
N TRP A 376 -7.46 -20.06 22.35
CA TRP A 376 -8.80 -19.81 21.84
C TRP A 376 -8.89 -18.46 21.08
N THR A 377 -9.78 -18.43 20.12
CA THR A 377 -10.26 -17.20 19.49
C THR A 377 -11.80 -17.20 19.50
N ALA A 378 -12.39 -16.05 19.73
CA ALA A 378 -13.83 -15.90 19.73
C ALA A 378 -14.22 -14.54 19.15
N GLY A 379 -15.45 -14.43 18.65
CA GLY A 379 -15.97 -13.15 18.20
C GLY A 379 -17.47 -13.12 18.08
N LEU A 380 -18.00 -11.93 18.26
CA LEU A 380 -19.39 -11.60 17.96
C LEU A 380 -19.39 -10.39 17.04
N MET A 381 -19.93 -10.54 15.83
CA MET A 381 -19.92 -9.50 14.82
C MET A 381 -21.23 -9.43 14.04
N ALA A 382 -21.45 -8.29 13.41
CA ALA A 382 -22.47 -8.12 12.40
C ALA A 382 -21.87 -7.45 11.18
N ASP A 383 -22.28 -7.87 9.99
CA ASP A 383 -21.91 -7.22 8.74
C ASP A 383 -23.09 -6.97 7.82
N ARG A 384 -22.91 -5.99 6.94
CA ARG A 384 -23.84 -5.63 5.89
C ARG A 384 -23.07 -5.30 4.61
N TRP A 385 -23.64 -5.70 3.48
CA TRP A 385 -23.10 -5.45 2.16
C TRP A 385 -23.90 -4.39 1.40
N GLN A 386 -23.23 -3.55 0.63
CA GLN A 386 -23.81 -2.56 -0.27
C GLN A 386 -23.25 -2.71 -1.67
N LEU A 387 -24.12 -2.75 -2.68
CA LEU A 387 -23.71 -2.82 -4.09
C LEU A 387 -23.10 -1.50 -4.55
N THR A 388 -21.98 -1.58 -5.27
CA THR A 388 -21.26 -0.44 -5.83
C THR A 388 -20.90 -0.60 -7.31
N ASP A 389 -21.51 -1.56 -7.96
CA ASP A 389 -21.39 -1.82 -9.39
C ASP A 389 -22.79 -1.81 -10.00
N TYR A 390 -23.09 -0.77 -10.78
CA TYR A 390 -24.40 -0.57 -11.41
C TYR A 390 -24.73 -1.61 -12.49
N THR A 391 -23.72 -2.38 -12.94
CA THR A 391 -23.92 -3.46 -13.92
C THR A 391 -24.38 -4.77 -13.30
N LEU A 392 -24.42 -4.83 -11.97
CA LEU A 392 -24.87 -5.98 -11.20
C LEU A 392 -26.18 -5.68 -10.50
N ASP A 393 -26.97 -6.72 -10.24
CA ASP A 393 -28.10 -6.63 -9.34
C ASP A 393 -27.73 -7.05 -7.89
N GLU A 394 -28.62 -6.78 -6.93
CA GLU A 394 -28.37 -7.04 -5.52
C GLU A 394 -28.26 -8.53 -5.20
N ARG A 395 -28.76 -9.44 -6.08
CA ARG A 395 -28.57 -10.89 -5.97
C ARG A 395 -27.11 -11.32 -6.04
N ALA A 396 -26.25 -10.47 -6.60
CA ALA A 396 -24.81 -10.71 -6.60
C ALA A 396 -24.14 -10.44 -5.25
N LEU A 397 -24.84 -9.81 -4.30
CA LEU A 397 -24.31 -9.56 -2.97
C LEU A 397 -24.27 -10.83 -2.14
N PRO A 398 -23.25 -10.99 -1.28
CA PRO A 398 -23.27 -11.99 -0.23
C PRO A 398 -24.41 -11.73 0.78
N TYR A 399 -24.87 -12.79 1.46
CA TYR A 399 -25.75 -12.63 2.62
C TYR A 399 -25.08 -11.80 3.71
N ASN A 400 -25.86 -10.94 4.36
CA ASN A 400 -25.47 -10.24 5.58
C ASN A 400 -25.46 -11.24 6.74
N ARG A 401 -24.53 -11.11 7.67
CA ARG A 401 -24.41 -11.93 8.88
C ARG A 401 -24.77 -11.08 10.09
N GLN A 402 -25.95 -11.28 10.66
CA GLN A 402 -26.54 -10.39 11.67
C GLN A 402 -27.31 -11.15 12.76
N PRO A 403 -26.68 -11.63 13.84
CA PRO A 403 -25.25 -11.65 14.14
C PRO A 403 -24.51 -12.89 13.62
N ARG A 404 -23.19 -12.86 13.72
CA ARG A 404 -22.30 -13.99 13.64
C ARG A 404 -21.51 -14.11 14.94
N ALA A 405 -21.62 -15.25 15.63
CA ALA A 405 -20.77 -15.61 16.76
C ALA A 405 -19.89 -16.79 16.38
N TYR A 406 -18.63 -16.76 16.76
CA TYR A 406 -17.74 -17.90 16.56
C TYR A 406 -16.84 -18.12 17.77
N PHE A 407 -16.45 -19.37 17.97
CA PHE A 407 -15.52 -19.80 19.00
C PHE A 407 -14.63 -20.91 18.46
N ASN A 408 -13.32 -20.71 18.46
CA ASN A 408 -12.33 -21.71 18.11
C ASN A 408 -11.44 -21.95 19.31
N TRP A 409 -11.23 -23.19 19.62
CA TRP A 409 -10.36 -23.62 20.70
C TRP A 409 -9.45 -24.73 20.19
N GLU A 410 -8.19 -24.70 20.55
CA GLU A 410 -7.19 -25.68 20.14
C GLU A 410 -6.11 -25.80 21.23
N LYS A 411 -5.80 -27.03 21.63
CA LYS A 411 -4.81 -27.26 22.67
C LYS A 411 -4.11 -28.60 22.49
N PRO A 412 -2.76 -28.67 22.64
CA PRO A 412 -2.03 -29.92 22.70
C PRO A 412 -2.24 -30.61 24.06
N PHE A 413 -2.34 -31.95 24.03
CA PHE A 413 -2.46 -32.85 25.18
C PHE A 413 -1.51 -34.05 25.01
N GLY A 414 -0.29 -33.95 25.48
CA GLY A 414 0.71 -34.97 25.28
C GLY A 414 1.04 -35.17 23.79
N ILE A 415 0.75 -36.36 23.25
CA ILE A 415 0.91 -36.66 21.81
C ILE A 415 -0.28 -36.29 20.96
N PHE A 416 -1.38 -35.88 21.57
CA PHE A 416 -2.60 -35.45 20.86
C PHE A 416 -2.76 -33.95 20.87
N GLU A 417 -3.46 -33.46 19.89
CA GLU A 417 -3.99 -32.12 19.83
C GLU A 417 -5.51 -32.21 19.63
N ALA A 418 -6.26 -31.50 20.44
CA ALA A 418 -7.71 -31.44 20.31
C ALA A 418 -8.18 -30.01 20.10
N GLY A 419 -9.22 -29.87 19.29
CA GLY A 419 -9.80 -28.57 19.03
C GLY A 419 -11.29 -28.65 18.70
N VAL A 420 -11.91 -27.47 18.70
CA VAL A 420 -13.30 -27.29 18.25
C VAL A 420 -13.42 -25.98 17.51
N TYR A 421 -14.05 -26.02 16.35
CA TYR A 421 -14.51 -24.85 15.60
C TYR A 421 -16.03 -24.80 15.74
N ALA A 422 -16.55 -23.69 16.26
CA ALA A 422 -17.98 -23.48 16.42
C ALA A 422 -18.39 -22.12 15.88
N GLU A 423 -19.51 -22.08 15.16
CA GLU A 423 -20.06 -20.86 14.57
C GLU A 423 -21.59 -20.88 14.65
N ALA A 424 -22.17 -19.75 15.04
CA ALA A 424 -23.59 -19.50 14.95
C ALA A 424 -23.83 -18.21 14.17
N VAL A 425 -24.61 -18.27 13.10
CA VAL A 425 -24.82 -17.13 12.19
C VAL A 425 -26.27 -17.01 11.83
N ARG A 426 -26.80 -15.80 11.85
CA ARG A 426 -28.05 -15.45 11.19
C ARG A 426 -27.75 -14.75 9.86
N PHE A 427 -28.25 -15.32 8.79
CA PHE A 427 -28.12 -14.80 7.43
C PHE A 427 -29.38 -14.04 7.05
N THR A 428 -29.20 -12.83 6.54
CA THR A 428 -30.26 -12.00 5.97
C THR A 428 -29.81 -11.45 4.62
N HIS A 429 -30.76 -11.19 3.76
CA HIS A 429 -30.49 -10.49 2.50
C HIS A 429 -31.51 -9.38 2.39
N ASP A 430 -31.09 -8.21 1.90
CA ASP A 430 -32.01 -7.12 1.62
C ASP A 430 -32.89 -7.52 0.42
N ASP A 431 -34.14 -7.02 0.36
CA ASP A 431 -35.05 -7.27 -0.75
C ASP A 431 -34.37 -6.80 -2.05
N SER A 432 -34.32 -7.66 -3.05
CA SER A 432 -33.66 -7.29 -4.29
C SER A 432 -34.60 -6.64 -5.28
N TYR A 433 -34.12 -5.54 -5.84
CA TYR A 433 -34.67 -4.98 -7.05
C TYR A 433 -34.00 -5.65 -8.25
N PHE A 434 -34.79 -6.22 -9.15
CA PHE A 434 -34.27 -6.75 -10.40
C PHE A 434 -33.82 -5.60 -11.32
N VAL A 435 -32.58 -5.64 -11.73
CA VAL A 435 -32.12 -4.95 -12.93
C VAL A 435 -32.44 -5.88 -14.11
N GLN A 436 -33.39 -5.55 -14.94
CA GLN A 436 -33.66 -6.32 -16.15
C GLN A 436 -32.51 -6.02 -17.14
N PRO A 437 -31.65 -6.99 -17.45
CA PRO A 437 -30.66 -6.78 -18.51
C PRO A 437 -31.41 -6.51 -19.82
N PRO A 438 -30.87 -5.68 -20.71
CA PRO A 438 -31.45 -5.49 -22.04
C PRO A 438 -31.59 -6.86 -22.69
N SER A 439 -32.80 -7.17 -23.15
CA SER A 439 -33.06 -8.41 -23.87
C SER A 439 -32.21 -8.42 -25.15
N PRO A 440 -31.35 -9.42 -25.39
CA PRO A 440 -30.55 -9.49 -26.62
C PRO A 440 -31.41 -9.66 -27.90
N SER A 441 -32.71 -9.82 -27.76
CA SER A 441 -33.62 -10.28 -28.81
C SER A 441 -34.48 -9.19 -29.43
N ALA A 442 -34.36 -7.92 -29.04
CA ALA A 442 -35.14 -6.83 -29.69
C ALA A 442 -34.19 -5.78 -30.28
N PRO A 443 -33.92 -5.82 -31.60
CA PRO A 443 -33.20 -4.74 -32.27
C PRO A 443 -34.10 -3.48 -32.25
N GLY A 444 -33.75 -2.48 -31.42
CA GLY A 444 -34.46 -1.21 -31.36
C GLY A 444 -35.00 -0.80 -29.99
N GLU A 445 -34.98 -1.65 -28.98
CA GLU A 445 -35.22 -1.18 -27.60
C GLU A 445 -34.02 -0.45 -27.09
N THR A 446 -34.14 0.85 -26.99
CA THR A 446 -33.22 1.71 -26.27
C THR A 446 -33.05 1.13 -24.86
N ASN A 447 -31.79 0.92 -24.47
CA ASN A 447 -31.34 0.54 -23.15
C ASN A 447 -32.31 1.02 -22.06
N ASN A 448 -32.72 0.09 -21.19
CA ASN A 448 -33.57 0.39 -20.03
C ASN A 448 -32.70 1.14 -18.96
N ARG A 449 -32.14 2.28 -19.38
CA ARG A 449 -31.32 3.17 -18.55
C ARG A 449 -32.11 4.46 -18.35
N ASP A 450 -32.07 4.97 -17.15
CA ASP A 450 -32.64 6.28 -16.84
C ASP A 450 -31.78 7.41 -17.45
N ASP A 451 -32.24 8.68 -17.32
CA ASP A 451 -31.52 9.87 -17.79
C ASP A 451 -30.10 10.01 -17.17
N ASN A 452 -29.79 9.26 -16.10
CA ASN A 452 -28.49 9.21 -15.46
C ASN A 452 -27.61 8.04 -15.94
N ASP A 453 -28.04 7.33 -16.99
CA ASP A 453 -27.35 6.14 -17.52
C ASP A 453 -27.29 4.97 -16.51
N GLU A 454 -28.18 4.95 -15.52
CA GLU A 454 -28.39 3.85 -14.58
C GLU A 454 -29.46 2.90 -15.12
N TYR A 455 -29.28 1.59 -14.92
CA TYR A 455 -30.35 0.65 -15.24
C TYR A 455 -31.60 1.00 -14.42
N VAL A 456 -32.73 1.15 -15.11
CA VAL A 456 -34.02 1.36 -14.44
C VAL A 456 -34.29 0.14 -13.58
N ARG A 457 -34.31 0.34 -12.26
CA ARG A 457 -34.68 -0.68 -11.30
C ARG A 457 -36.18 -0.91 -11.40
N THR A 458 -36.59 -1.80 -12.25
CA THR A 458 -38.00 -2.23 -12.30
C THR A 458 -38.24 -3.18 -11.13
N ASN A 459 -39.16 -2.80 -10.27
CA ASN A 459 -39.65 -3.67 -9.19
C ASN A 459 -40.48 -4.81 -9.82
N ILE A 460 -39.78 -5.83 -10.33
CA ILE A 460 -40.44 -7.06 -10.81
C ILE A 460 -40.68 -7.95 -9.59
N ARG A 461 -41.71 -7.60 -8.79
CA ARG A 461 -42.14 -8.25 -7.55
C ARG A 461 -41.01 -8.31 -6.53
N ASN A 462 -41.29 -7.82 -5.32
CA ASN A 462 -40.49 -8.06 -4.13
C ASN A 462 -40.19 -9.55 -4.02
N GLN A 463 -39.07 -10.01 -4.56
CA GLN A 463 -38.59 -11.35 -4.25
C GLN A 463 -37.84 -11.22 -2.95
N GLU A 464 -38.55 -11.44 -1.86
CA GLU A 464 -37.94 -11.60 -0.56
C GLU A 464 -36.88 -12.71 -0.67
N TYR A 465 -35.65 -12.42 -0.43
CA TYR A 465 -34.64 -13.43 -0.21
C TYR A 465 -34.89 -14.03 1.16
N GLY A 466 -35.09 -15.34 1.17
CA GLY A 466 -35.30 -16.05 2.41
C GLY A 466 -34.09 -15.91 3.33
N SER A 467 -34.36 -15.80 4.61
CA SER A 467 -33.40 -15.70 5.70
C SER A 467 -33.26 -17.04 6.42
N GLY A 468 -32.13 -17.23 7.10
CA GLY A 468 -31.92 -18.43 7.90
C GLY A 468 -30.83 -18.25 8.94
N SER A 469 -30.80 -19.16 9.89
CA SER A 469 -29.71 -19.25 10.87
C SER A 469 -29.00 -20.58 10.70
N ARG A 470 -27.71 -20.59 10.94
CA ARG A 470 -26.85 -21.78 10.90
C ARG A 470 -26.07 -21.89 12.20
N LEU A 471 -26.06 -23.10 12.76
CA LEU A 471 -25.12 -23.53 13.79
C LEU A 471 -24.19 -24.59 13.19
N ASP A 472 -22.89 -24.39 13.21
CA ASP A 472 -21.89 -25.35 12.74
C ASP A 472 -20.87 -25.62 13.84
N ILE A 473 -20.64 -26.90 14.17
CA ILE A 473 -19.70 -27.31 15.21
C ILE A 473 -18.84 -28.43 14.63
N LYS A 474 -17.53 -28.29 14.77
CA LYS A 474 -16.54 -29.25 14.26
C LYS A 474 -15.47 -29.53 15.32
N PRO A 475 -15.71 -30.41 16.29
CA PRO A 475 -14.66 -30.94 17.16
C PRO A 475 -13.72 -31.85 16.36
N TYR A 476 -12.44 -31.83 16.70
CA TYR A 476 -11.44 -32.72 16.13
C TYR A 476 -10.40 -33.15 17.17
N ILE A 477 -9.77 -34.27 16.88
CA ILE A 477 -8.55 -34.73 17.54
C ILE A 477 -7.53 -35.16 16.49
N SER A 478 -6.32 -34.73 16.66
CA SER A 478 -5.19 -35.11 15.83
C SER A 478 -4.05 -35.68 16.68
N MET A 479 -3.17 -36.45 16.07
CA MET A 479 -1.98 -37.00 16.70
C MET A 479 -0.75 -36.64 15.84
N PRO A 480 -0.17 -35.45 16.01
CA PRO A 480 0.98 -35.02 15.24
C PRO A 480 2.25 -35.73 15.69
N LEU A 481 2.60 -36.81 15.01
CA LEU A 481 3.84 -37.57 15.24
C LEU A 481 4.88 -37.03 14.24
N SER A 482 6.06 -36.73 14.74
CA SER A 482 7.18 -36.26 13.90
C SER A 482 8.52 -36.78 14.39
N GLY A 483 9.44 -36.97 13.45
CA GLY A 483 10.83 -37.23 13.66
C GLY A 483 11.71 -36.30 12.85
N ALA A 484 13.02 -36.52 12.84
CA ALA A 484 13.96 -35.64 12.14
C ALA A 484 13.72 -35.57 10.62
N ALA A 485 13.19 -36.64 10.01
CA ALA A 485 13.04 -36.77 8.58
C ALA A 485 11.59 -37.11 8.13
N TRP A 486 10.62 -37.11 9.02
CA TRP A 486 9.25 -37.51 8.71
C TRP A 486 8.24 -36.90 9.67
N PHE A 487 7.00 -36.82 9.20
CA PHE A 487 5.82 -36.55 10.03
C PHE A 487 4.65 -37.42 9.58
N VAL A 488 3.76 -37.74 10.52
CA VAL A 488 2.46 -38.39 10.26
C VAL A 488 1.46 -37.81 11.25
N THR A 489 0.41 -37.23 10.71
CA THR A 489 -0.66 -36.58 11.51
C THR A 489 -2.03 -37.17 11.13
N PRO A 490 -2.48 -38.28 11.73
CA PRO A 490 -3.84 -38.68 11.63
C PRO A 490 -4.75 -37.73 12.39
N THR A 491 -5.88 -37.39 11.77
CA THR A 491 -6.89 -36.48 12.33
C THR A 491 -8.28 -37.08 12.14
N VAL A 492 -9.10 -37.01 13.17
CA VAL A 492 -10.51 -37.36 13.12
C VAL A 492 -11.32 -36.17 13.61
N ALA A 493 -12.30 -35.78 12.85
CA ALA A 493 -13.23 -34.70 13.17
C ALA A 493 -14.67 -35.18 12.99
N TRP A 494 -15.56 -34.54 13.67
CA TRP A 494 -17.00 -34.72 13.51
C TRP A 494 -17.66 -33.38 13.25
N ARG A 495 -18.33 -33.21 12.11
CA ARG A 495 -19.00 -31.98 11.77
C ARG A 495 -20.50 -32.12 11.90
N TYR A 496 -21.10 -31.27 12.71
CA TYR A 496 -22.52 -31.10 12.86
C TYR A 496 -22.96 -29.71 12.44
N THR A 497 -23.89 -29.64 11.47
CA THR A 497 -24.45 -28.38 10.98
C THR A 497 -25.97 -28.44 11.07
N ALA A 498 -26.58 -27.44 11.68
CA ALA A 498 -28.03 -27.31 11.82
C ALA A 498 -28.50 -25.94 11.31
N TYR A 499 -29.66 -25.94 10.68
CA TYR A 499 -30.26 -24.72 10.13
C TYR A 499 -31.63 -24.46 10.76
N GLN A 500 -32.01 -23.19 10.76
CA GLN A 500 -33.37 -22.73 11.03
C GLN A 500 -33.71 -21.71 9.93
N LEU A 501 -34.59 -22.12 9.00
CA LEU A 501 -34.97 -21.35 7.81
C LEU A 501 -36.29 -20.64 8.01
N ASP A 502 -36.49 -19.47 7.41
CA ASP A 502 -37.82 -18.88 7.29
C ASP A 502 -38.66 -19.64 6.25
N SER A 503 -39.95 -19.32 6.18
CA SER A 503 -40.87 -20.01 5.28
C SER A 503 -40.59 -19.70 3.80
N THR A 504 -40.09 -18.51 3.49
CA THR A 504 -39.80 -18.08 2.13
C THR A 504 -38.64 -18.90 1.56
N LEU A 505 -37.54 -19.05 2.33
CA LEU A 505 -36.41 -19.85 1.92
C LEU A 505 -36.71 -21.35 1.89
N ALA A 506 -37.36 -21.88 2.94
CA ALA A 506 -37.66 -23.30 3.03
C ALA A 506 -38.54 -23.79 1.85
N ASN A 507 -39.46 -22.94 1.36
CA ASN A 507 -40.33 -23.26 0.22
C ASN A 507 -39.75 -22.87 -1.15
N SER A 508 -38.54 -22.33 -1.19
CA SER A 508 -37.87 -22.00 -2.46
C SER A 508 -37.19 -23.24 -3.04
N ALA A 509 -37.40 -23.52 -4.34
CA ALA A 509 -36.67 -24.58 -5.00
C ALA A 509 -35.16 -24.30 -4.96
N PRO A 510 -34.32 -25.29 -4.69
CA PRO A 510 -34.58 -26.73 -4.66
C PRO A 510 -34.98 -27.30 -3.26
N LEU A 511 -35.14 -26.46 -2.24
CA LEU A 511 -35.44 -26.92 -0.89
C LEU A 511 -36.85 -27.55 -0.79
N THR A 512 -37.02 -28.52 0.08
CA THR A 512 -38.20 -29.39 0.16
C THR A 512 -39.28 -28.92 1.16
N GLY A 513 -39.14 -27.72 1.73
CA GLY A 513 -40.05 -27.16 2.73
C GLY A 513 -39.62 -27.46 4.18
N ASP A 514 -38.53 -28.21 4.40
CA ASP A 514 -38.01 -28.42 5.75
C ASP A 514 -37.39 -27.11 6.27
N ARG A 515 -37.82 -26.66 7.41
CA ARG A 515 -37.37 -25.44 8.06
C ARG A 515 -36.19 -25.67 9.00
N SER A 516 -35.84 -26.90 9.29
CA SER A 516 -34.83 -27.26 10.28
C SER A 516 -33.91 -28.39 9.78
N PRO A 517 -33.38 -28.30 8.53
CA PRO A 517 -32.53 -29.36 8.02
C PRO A 517 -31.21 -29.42 8.79
N THR A 518 -30.66 -30.64 8.91
CA THR A 518 -29.39 -30.87 9.60
C THR A 518 -28.47 -31.77 8.84
N ARG A 519 -27.15 -31.61 9.10
CA ARG A 519 -26.12 -32.48 8.55
C ARG A 519 -25.20 -32.94 9.67
N SER A 520 -24.87 -34.23 9.69
CA SER A 520 -23.92 -34.81 10.63
C SER A 520 -23.06 -35.85 9.92
N LEU A 521 -21.71 -35.64 9.96
CA LEU A 521 -20.78 -36.52 9.28
C LEU A 521 -19.40 -36.55 9.94
N PRO A 522 -18.71 -37.72 9.91
CA PRO A 522 -17.31 -37.83 10.29
C PRO A 522 -16.38 -37.37 9.15
N ILE A 523 -15.20 -36.86 9.52
CA ILE A 523 -14.11 -36.52 8.63
C ILE A 523 -12.85 -37.19 9.18
N ALA A 524 -12.18 -38.02 8.39
CA ALA A 524 -10.92 -38.65 8.77
C ALA A 524 -9.84 -38.34 7.75
N SER A 525 -8.67 -37.97 8.20
CA SER A 525 -7.53 -37.72 7.33
C SER A 525 -6.21 -38.21 7.93
N VAL A 526 -5.28 -38.47 7.06
CA VAL A 526 -3.89 -38.77 7.43
C VAL A 526 -2.99 -37.93 6.55
N ASP A 527 -2.25 -37.04 7.14
CA ASP A 527 -1.23 -36.21 6.48
C ASP A 527 0.15 -36.75 6.85
N ALA A 528 0.95 -37.12 5.87
CA ALA A 528 2.27 -37.69 6.09
C ALA A 528 3.28 -37.16 5.07
N GLY A 529 4.50 -36.97 5.53
CA GLY A 529 5.58 -36.50 4.67
C GLY A 529 6.96 -36.98 5.14
N LEU A 530 7.87 -36.92 4.19
CA LEU A 530 9.28 -37.21 4.41
C LEU A 530 10.12 -36.00 4.02
N TYR A 531 11.25 -35.83 4.69
CA TYR A 531 12.23 -34.81 4.38
C TYR A 531 13.57 -35.46 4.07
N PHE A 532 14.08 -35.22 2.90
CA PHE A 532 15.41 -35.65 2.47
C PHE A 532 16.24 -34.42 2.16
N ASP A 533 17.41 -34.34 2.76
CA ASP A 533 18.35 -33.26 2.56
C ASP A 533 19.59 -33.75 1.85
N ARG A 534 20.10 -32.96 0.92
CA ARG A 534 21.32 -33.23 0.20
C ARG A 534 22.14 -31.98 -0.01
N GLU A 535 23.37 -31.98 0.43
CA GLU A 535 24.34 -30.98 0.00
C GLU A 535 24.78 -31.23 -1.43
N THR A 536 24.77 -30.17 -2.23
CA THR A 536 25.15 -30.25 -3.64
C THR A 536 25.81 -28.95 -4.07
N SER A 537 26.69 -29.03 -5.06
CA SER A 537 27.32 -27.85 -5.65
C SER A 537 26.95 -27.74 -7.12
N VAL A 538 26.47 -26.58 -7.54
CA VAL A 538 26.08 -26.29 -8.91
C VAL A 538 26.77 -25.01 -9.33
N PHE A 539 27.54 -25.07 -10.41
CA PHE A 539 28.35 -23.94 -10.95
C PHE A 539 29.21 -23.24 -9.87
N GLY A 540 29.79 -24.04 -8.94
CA GLY A 540 30.66 -23.52 -7.89
C GLY A 540 29.96 -22.88 -6.68
N THR A 541 28.62 -22.90 -6.65
CA THR A 541 27.81 -22.42 -5.50
C THR A 541 27.26 -23.64 -4.76
N ASN A 542 27.38 -23.63 -3.43
CA ASN A 542 26.88 -24.70 -2.57
C ASN A 542 25.42 -24.46 -2.20
N TYR A 543 24.64 -25.53 -2.30
CA TYR A 543 23.22 -25.55 -1.98
C TYR A 543 22.88 -26.70 -1.04
N LEU A 544 21.94 -26.46 -0.12
CA LEU A 544 21.16 -27.51 0.50
C LEU A 544 19.92 -27.75 -0.36
N ASN A 545 19.85 -28.94 -1.00
CA ASN A 545 18.68 -29.36 -1.75
C ASN A 545 17.81 -30.24 -0.87
N THR A 546 16.55 -29.87 -0.68
CA THR A 546 15.55 -30.69 0.00
C THR A 546 14.66 -31.41 -1.02
N LEU A 547 14.19 -32.58 -0.67
CA LEU A 547 13.14 -33.30 -1.37
C LEU A 547 12.08 -33.71 -0.34
N GLU A 548 10.85 -33.20 -0.50
CA GLU A 548 9.78 -33.27 0.48
C GLU A 548 8.55 -33.96 -0.16
N PRO A 549 8.54 -35.31 -0.31
CA PRO A 549 7.32 -36.01 -0.69
C PRO A 549 6.29 -35.95 0.44
N ARG A 550 5.03 -35.66 0.09
CA ARG A 550 3.92 -35.58 1.01
C ARG A 550 2.72 -36.31 0.45
N MET A 551 2.03 -37.04 1.31
CA MET A 551 0.76 -37.66 0.99
C MET A 551 -0.32 -37.20 1.97
N TYR A 552 -1.53 -37.03 1.47
CA TYR A 552 -2.69 -36.69 2.29
C TYR A 552 -3.86 -37.55 1.86
N TYR A 553 -4.29 -38.42 2.74
CA TYR A 553 -5.49 -39.19 2.55
C TYR A 553 -6.67 -38.55 3.28
N LEU A 554 -7.79 -38.42 2.58
CA LEU A 554 -9.02 -37.88 3.11
C LEU A 554 -10.20 -38.83 2.87
N TYR A 555 -10.95 -39.10 3.91
CA TYR A 555 -12.19 -39.85 3.86
C TYR A 555 -13.34 -39.07 4.52
N VAL A 556 -14.38 -38.78 3.74
CA VAL A 556 -15.63 -38.17 4.18
C VAL A 556 -16.77 -38.92 3.50
N PRO A 557 -17.66 -39.60 4.24
CA PRO A 557 -18.75 -40.33 3.62
C PRO A 557 -19.76 -39.38 2.95
N TYR A 558 -20.35 -39.84 1.87
CA TYR A 558 -21.43 -39.11 1.22
C TYR A 558 -22.60 -38.92 2.19
N ARG A 559 -23.16 -37.74 2.22
CA ARG A 559 -24.44 -37.36 2.84
C ARG A 559 -25.13 -36.41 1.88
N ASP A 560 -26.39 -36.69 1.61
CA ASP A 560 -27.21 -35.80 0.80
C ASP A 560 -27.29 -34.41 1.46
N GLN A 561 -27.07 -33.36 0.69
CA GLN A 561 -27.04 -31.96 1.10
C GLN A 561 -27.88 -31.07 0.16
N ASP A 562 -28.68 -31.69 -0.71
CA ASP A 562 -29.49 -30.95 -1.67
C ASP A 562 -30.59 -30.11 -0.98
N ASP A 563 -31.03 -30.57 0.21
CA ASP A 563 -31.99 -29.86 1.07
C ASP A 563 -31.39 -28.75 1.93
N LEU A 564 -30.08 -28.56 1.86
CA LEU A 564 -29.38 -27.53 2.64
C LEU A 564 -29.26 -26.24 1.85
N PRO A 565 -29.50 -25.08 2.48
CA PRO A 565 -29.25 -23.78 1.83
C PRO A 565 -27.77 -23.56 1.57
N VAL A 566 -27.45 -22.56 0.73
CA VAL A 566 -26.09 -22.05 0.52
C VAL A 566 -26.10 -20.55 0.79
N PHE A 567 -25.46 -20.13 1.85
CA PHE A 567 -25.37 -18.71 2.25
C PHE A 567 -24.01 -18.10 1.89
N ASP A 568 -22.92 -18.68 2.44
CA ASP A 568 -21.56 -18.12 2.35
C ASP A 568 -20.54 -19.11 1.76
N THR A 569 -21.00 -20.23 1.23
CA THR A 569 -20.14 -21.28 0.72
C THR A 569 -19.91 -21.13 -0.78
N ARG A 570 -18.65 -21.26 -1.19
CA ARG A 570 -18.20 -21.26 -2.59
C ARG A 570 -17.05 -22.27 -2.76
N PRO A 571 -16.88 -22.86 -3.94
CA PRO A 571 -15.70 -23.69 -4.19
C PRO A 571 -14.44 -22.83 -4.17
N PHE A 572 -13.38 -23.38 -3.60
CA PHE A 572 -12.06 -22.79 -3.69
C PHE A 572 -11.55 -22.89 -5.14
N THR A 573 -10.78 -21.89 -5.56
CA THR A 573 -9.97 -22.03 -6.77
C THR A 573 -8.90 -23.09 -6.52
N PHE A 574 -8.89 -24.13 -7.35
CA PHE A 574 -7.95 -25.23 -7.22
C PHE A 574 -6.50 -24.72 -7.31
N SER A 575 -5.65 -25.13 -6.39
CA SER A 575 -4.25 -24.72 -6.30
C SER A 575 -3.45 -25.73 -5.47
N TYR A 576 -2.13 -25.62 -5.45
CA TYR A 576 -1.29 -26.53 -4.65
C TYR A 576 -1.69 -26.55 -3.16
N GLY A 577 -1.98 -25.40 -2.57
CA GLY A 577 -2.43 -25.31 -1.17
C GLY A 577 -3.81 -25.95 -0.91
N GLN A 578 -4.63 -26.16 -1.94
CA GLN A 578 -5.93 -26.82 -1.80
C GLN A 578 -5.85 -28.36 -1.80
N LEU A 579 -4.71 -28.93 -2.20
CA LEU A 579 -4.49 -30.37 -2.24
C LEU A 579 -4.59 -31.05 -0.88
N PHE A 580 -4.36 -30.32 0.22
CA PHE A 580 -4.23 -30.84 1.59
C PHE A 580 -5.37 -30.35 2.51
N ARG A 581 -6.53 -30.01 1.97
CA ARG A 581 -7.69 -29.55 2.75
C ARG A 581 -8.71 -30.65 2.91
N ASP A 582 -9.44 -30.59 4.03
CA ASP A 582 -10.54 -31.49 4.31
C ASP A 582 -11.88 -31.06 3.69
N SER A 583 -11.91 -29.87 3.08
CA SER A 583 -13.05 -29.38 2.30
C SER A 583 -12.56 -28.58 1.10
N ARG A 584 -13.20 -28.79 -0.06
CA ARG A 584 -13.00 -27.98 -1.27
C ARG A 584 -13.82 -26.70 -1.27
N TYR A 585 -14.61 -26.47 -0.23
CA TYR A 585 -15.48 -25.31 -0.08
C TYR A 585 -15.00 -24.35 1.00
N THR A 586 -15.30 -23.05 0.78
CA THR A 586 -15.32 -22.05 1.86
C THR A 586 -16.59 -22.27 2.70
N GLY A 587 -16.65 -21.71 3.88
CA GLY A 587 -17.88 -21.76 4.70
C GLY A 587 -18.28 -23.17 5.16
N ALA A 588 -19.51 -23.29 5.65
CA ALA A 588 -19.98 -24.50 6.29
C ALA A 588 -21.20 -25.14 5.62
N ASP A 589 -21.79 -24.51 4.60
CA ASP A 589 -23.04 -25.01 4.00
C ASP A 589 -22.85 -26.29 3.21
N ARG A 590 -21.66 -26.49 2.67
CA ARG A 590 -21.31 -27.73 1.97
C ARG A 590 -20.05 -28.34 2.58
N GLN A 591 -20.03 -29.65 2.70
CA GLN A 591 -18.87 -30.48 2.97
C GLN A 591 -18.81 -31.53 1.87
N ASN A 592 -17.75 -31.54 1.07
CA ASN A 592 -17.61 -32.56 0.03
C ASN A 592 -17.45 -33.95 0.63
N ASP A 593 -18.04 -34.92 -0.01
CA ASP A 593 -17.72 -36.34 0.14
C ASP A 593 -16.33 -36.60 -0.46
N ALA A 594 -15.55 -37.43 0.19
CA ALA A 594 -14.18 -37.72 -0.22
C ALA A 594 -13.77 -39.14 0.13
N ASN A 595 -13.15 -39.79 -0.83
CA ASN A 595 -12.30 -40.96 -0.65
C ASN A 595 -11.17 -40.77 -1.64
N GLN A 596 -10.11 -40.11 -1.14
CA GLN A 596 -9.08 -39.58 -2.04
C GLN A 596 -7.70 -39.60 -1.40
N LEU A 597 -6.71 -39.74 -2.24
CA LEU A 597 -5.29 -39.67 -1.89
C LEU A 597 -4.61 -38.56 -2.68
N THR A 598 -4.08 -37.58 -1.99
CA THR A 598 -3.20 -36.58 -2.57
C THR A 598 -1.76 -37.05 -2.50
N LEU A 599 -1.07 -36.95 -3.61
CA LEU A 599 0.38 -37.16 -3.69
C LEU A 599 1.03 -35.89 -4.20
N ALA A 600 2.02 -35.42 -3.47
CA ALA A 600 2.75 -34.21 -3.83
C ALA A 600 4.23 -34.35 -3.52
N VAL A 601 5.03 -33.54 -4.19
CA VAL A 601 6.45 -33.43 -3.94
C VAL A 601 6.87 -31.97 -4.04
N THR A 602 7.68 -31.53 -3.10
CA THR A 602 8.34 -30.22 -3.14
C THR A 602 9.86 -30.42 -3.11
N SER A 603 10.59 -29.67 -3.88
CA SER A 603 12.05 -29.62 -3.85
C SER A 603 12.48 -28.17 -3.72
N ARG A 604 13.34 -27.89 -2.75
CA ARG A 604 13.88 -26.56 -2.47
C ARG A 604 15.39 -26.56 -2.60
N TRP A 605 15.92 -25.46 -3.06
CA TRP A 605 17.35 -25.25 -3.22
C TRP A 605 17.75 -24.01 -2.44
N LEU A 606 18.30 -24.21 -1.27
CA LEU A 606 18.73 -23.17 -0.34
C LEU A 606 20.22 -22.93 -0.53
N ARG A 607 20.60 -21.71 -0.87
CA ARG A 607 22.02 -21.34 -0.99
C ARG A 607 22.66 -21.36 0.41
N GLN A 608 23.79 -22.07 0.58
CA GLN A 608 24.40 -22.27 1.91
C GLN A 608 25.01 -20.99 2.49
N ASP A 609 25.48 -20.06 1.64
CA ASP A 609 26.15 -18.83 2.06
C ASP A 609 25.25 -17.88 2.85
N ASP A 610 23.96 -17.78 2.50
CA ASP A 610 23.01 -16.81 3.06
C ASP A 610 21.64 -17.41 3.42
N GLY A 611 21.46 -18.72 3.25
CA GLY A 611 20.21 -19.44 3.52
C GLY A 611 19.06 -19.11 2.57
N ARG A 612 19.26 -18.31 1.52
CA ARG A 612 18.19 -17.92 0.61
C ARG A 612 17.74 -19.06 -0.29
N GLU A 613 16.41 -19.22 -0.38
CA GLU A 613 15.81 -20.13 -1.35
C GLU A 613 16.00 -19.60 -2.77
N LYS A 614 16.74 -20.34 -3.58
CA LYS A 614 17.02 -19.98 -4.98
C LYS A 614 16.04 -20.66 -5.96
N LEU A 615 15.58 -21.85 -5.63
CA LEU A 615 14.62 -22.60 -6.44
C LEU A 615 13.67 -23.35 -5.51
N SER A 616 12.38 -23.24 -5.79
CA SER A 616 11.32 -24.04 -5.19
C SER A 616 10.46 -24.62 -6.30
N LEU A 617 10.32 -25.93 -6.34
CA LEU A 617 9.48 -26.65 -7.27
C LEU A 617 8.50 -27.50 -6.49
N SER A 618 7.21 -27.35 -6.73
CA SER A 618 6.17 -28.15 -6.11
C SER A 618 5.25 -28.72 -7.18
N ALA A 619 4.87 -29.97 -7.07
CA ALA A 619 3.88 -30.58 -7.93
C ALA A 619 3.04 -31.57 -7.14
N GLY A 620 1.76 -31.68 -7.52
CA GLY A 620 0.86 -32.60 -6.85
C GLY A 620 -0.42 -32.87 -7.63
N GLN A 621 -1.09 -33.95 -7.23
CA GLN A 621 -2.33 -34.42 -7.83
C GLN A 621 -3.17 -35.17 -6.79
N ILE A 622 -4.50 -35.10 -6.93
CA ILE A 622 -5.45 -35.92 -6.15
C ILE A 622 -5.87 -37.12 -7.00
N LEU A 623 -5.88 -38.28 -6.37
CA LEU A 623 -6.45 -39.53 -6.88
C LEU A 623 -7.78 -39.74 -6.18
N TYR A 624 -8.88 -39.68 -6.91
CA TYR A 624 -10.23 -39.93 -6.40
C TYR A 624 -10.57 -41.41 -6.58
N PHE A 625 -10.82 -42.12 -5.47
CA PHE A 625 -11.22 -43.53 -5.47
C PHE A 625 -12.69 -43.72 -5.73
N ASN A 626 -13.50 -42.71 -5.49
CA ASN A 626 -14.93 -42.65 -5.75
C ASN A 626 -15.32 -41.31 -6.34
N ASP A 627 -16.46 -41.23 -7.00
CA ASP A 627 -17.06 -39.95 -7.41
C ASP A 627 -17.31 -39.10 -6.16
N SER A 628 -17.09 -37.79 -6.27
CA SER A 628 -17.49 -36.81 -5.28
C SER A 628 -18.71 -36.05 -5.80
N LEU A 629 -19.87 -36.35 -5.22
CA LEU A 629 -21.19 -35.99 -5.72
C LEU A 629 -21.69 -34.63 -5.21
N ILE A 630 -21.17 -34.19 -4.05
CA ILE A 630 -21.62 -32.94 -3.44
C ILE A 630 -21.17 -31.75 -4.29
N THR A 631 -22.14 -30.92 -4.66
CA THR A 631 -21.94 -29.68 -5.43
C THR A 631 -22.72 -28.52 -4.80
N ILE A 632 -22.52 -27.31 -5.34
CA ILE A 632 -23.31 -26.12 -4.98
C ILE A 632 -24.46 -25.84 -5.97
N ASN A 633 -24.73 -26.75 -6.93
CA ASN A 633 -25.70 -26.52 -8.02
C ASN A 633 -27.14 -26.32 -7.53
N ASN A 634 -27.49 -26.94 -6.41
CA ASN A 634 -28.79 -26.78 -5.76
C ASN A 634 -28.78 -25.58 -4.79
N SER A 635 -28.11 -24.52 -5.17
CA SER A 635 -27.90 -23.34 -4.35
C SER A 635 -29.07 -22.37 -4.47
N THR A 636 -29.54 -21.88 -3.34
CA THR A 636 -30.44 -20.72 -3.25
C THR A 636 -29.73 -19.39 -3.53
N ASN A 637 -28.39 -19.41 -3.60
CA ASN A 637 -27.55 -18.25 -3.87
C ASN A 637 -26.99 -18.28 -5.30
N SER A 638 -27.55 -17.48 -6.19
CA SER A 638 -27.12 -17.38 -7.61
C SER A 638 -25.66 -16.97 -7.78
N ALA A 639 -25.05 -16.31 -6.78
CA ALA A 639 -23.65 -15.93 -6.80
C ALA A 639 -22.69 -17.09 -6.50
N ALA A 640 -23.19 -18.25 -6.03
CA ALA A 640 -22.37 -19.42 -5.74
C ALA A 640 -21.78 -20.08 -7.01
N GLY A 641 -22.43 -19.86 -8.17
CA GLY A 641 -22.00 -20.43 -9.45
C GLY A 641 -22.53 -21.85 -9.69
N SER A 642 -22.16 -22.45 -10.82
CA SER A 642 -22.44 -23.86 -11.16
C SER A 642 -21.19 -24.70 -11.03
N GLU A 643 -21.34 -25.94 -10.60
CA GLU A 643 -20.27 -26.90 -10.39
C GLU A 643 -20.67 -28.26 -10.94
N GLN A 644 -19.74 -29.05 -11.45
CA GLN A 644 -19.95 -30.42 -11.84
C GLN A 644 -19.43 -31.37 -10.75
N PRO A 645 -20.08 -32.52 -10.51
CA PRO A 645 -19.51 -33.57 -9.68
C PRO A 645 -18.11 -33.96 -10.16
N ILE A 646 -17.26 -34.36 -9.24
CA ILE A 646 -15.94 -34.87 -9.59
C ILE A 646 -16.03 -36.37 -9.80
N GLU A 647 -15.76 -36.83 -11.00
CA GLU A 647 -15.72 -38.26 -11.34
C GLU A 647 -14.49 -38.93 -10.71
N GLN A 648 -14.63 -40.23 -10.40
CA GLN A 648 -13.52 -41.10 -10.02
C GLN A 648 -12.35 -40.94 -10.98
N GLY A 649 -11.12 -40.88 -10.50
CA GLY A 649 -9.95 -40.76 -11.35
C GLY A 649 -8.90 -39.81 -10.81
N LYS A 650 -8.42 -38.93 -11.62
CA LYS A 650 -7.30 -38.02 -11.32
C LYS A 650 -7.74 -36.56 -11.45
N SER A 651 -7.35 -35.76 -10.49
CA SER A 651 -7.48 -34.30 -10.60
C SER A 651 -6.57 -33.74 -11.69
N ALA A 652 -6.71 -32.46 -11.98
CA ALA A 652 -5.64 -31.72 -12.65
C ALA A 652 -4.32 -31.83 -11.89
N TRP A 653 -3.21 -31.90 -12.61
CA TRP A 653 -1.88 -31.67 -12.05
C TRP A 653 -1.74 -30.19 -11.68
N VAL A 654 -1.20 -29.93 -10.50
CA VAL A 654 -0.83 -28.59 -10.07
C VAL A 654 0.67 -28.54 -9.89
N ALA A 655 1.32 -27.56 -10.50
CA ALA A 655 2.73 -27.31 -10.34
C ALA A 655 2.99 -25.85 -10.06
N ASP A 656 3.79 -25.57 -9.06
CA ASP A 656 4.29 -24.24 -8.71
C ASP A 656 5.81 -24.24 -8.78
N ALA A 657 6.38 -23.21 -9.38
CA ALA A 657 7.81 -23.00 -9.47
C ALA A 657 8.17 -21.56 -9.11
N ASN A 658 9.11 -21.38 -8.21
CA ASN A 658 9.72 -20.09 -7.95
C ASN A 658 11.23 -20.24 -8.14
N TYR A 659 11.82 -19.38 -8.96
CA TYR A 659 13.23 -19.41 -9.28
C TYR A 659 13.85 -18.05 -9.18
N MET A 660 14.85 -17.91 -8.34
CA MET A 660 15.69 -16.74 -8.21
C MET A 660 16.98 -16.98 -8.97
N ILE A 661 17.00 -16.60 -10.25
CA ILE A 661 18.14 -16.81 -11.15
C ILE A 661 19.40 -16.18 -10.56
N ASN A 662 19.25 -14.96 -10.06
CA ASN A 662 20.24 -14.25 -9.26
C ASN A 662 19.51 -13.31 -8.28
N ASP A 663 20.23 -12.53 -7.50
CA ASP A 663 19.61 -11.63 -6.50
C ASP A 663 18.75 -10.52 -7.11
N ARG A 664 18.82 -10.33 -8.43
CA ARG A 664 18.08 -9.31 -9.19
C ARG A 664 16.97 -9.86 -10.08
N TRP A 665 17.02 -11.14 -10.44
CA TRP A 665 16.07 -11.74 -11.35
C TRP A 665 15.31 -12.87 -10.69
N SER A 666 14.01 -12.67 -10.48
CA SER A 666 13.10 -13.67 -9.95
C SER A 666 12.02 -14.03 -10.96
N MET A 667 11.66 -15.31 -10.99
CA MET A 667 10.60 -15.88 -11.80
C MET A 667 9.68 -16.72 -10.93
N GLY A 668 8.37 -16.65 -11.18
CA GLY A 668 7.37 -17.51 -10.57
C GLY A 668 6.42 -18.03 -11.63
N ALA A 669 6.10 -19.31 -11.58
CA ALA A 669 5.17 -19.96 -12.49
C ALA A 669 4.21 -20.85 -11.71
N THR A 670 2.93 -20.84 -12.09
CA THR A 670 1.92 -21.78 -11.64
C THR A 670 1.28 -22.39 -12.88
N TYR A 671 1.13 -23.69 -12.88
CA TYR A 671 0.57 -24.41 -14.02
C TYR A 671 -0.39 -25.51 -13.55
N GLN A 672 -1.55 -25.58 -14.18
CA GLN A 672 -2.53 -26.64 -13.93
C GLN A 672 -2.89 -27.29 -15.27
N TRP A 673 -2.73 -28.59 -15.32
CA TRP A 673 -3.06 -29.37 -16.49
C TRP A 673 -4.04 -30.50 -16.12
N ASN A 674 -5.15 -30.52 -16.81
CA ASN A 674 -6.20 -31.53 -16.60
C ASN A 674 -6.01 -32.71 -17.55
N PRO A 675 -5.68 -33.90 -17.02
CA PRO A 675 -5.45 -35.09 -17.84
C PRO A 675 -6.73 -35.60 -18.52
N ASN A 676 -7.90 -35.35 -17.94
CA ASN A 676 -9.19 -35.81 -18.45
C ASN A 676 -9.59 -35.00 -19.71
N SER A 677 -9.48 -33.69 -19.64
CA SER A 677 -9.77 -32.80 -20.80
C SER A 677 -8.57 -32.62 -21.71
N ARG A 678 -7.35 -33.02 -21.31
CA ARG A 678 -6.06 -32.81 -21.99
C ARG A 678 -5.81 -31.35 -22.32
N LYS A 679 -6.24 -30.44 -21.41
CA LYS A 679 -6.11 -29.00 -21.56
C LYS A 679 -5.56 -28.37 -20.27
N GLU A 680 -4.98 -27.22 -20.46
CA GLU A 680 -4.60 -26.36 -19.31
C GLU A 680 -5.84 -25.72 -18.67
N ASP A 681 -5.93 -25.73 -17.35
CA ASP A 681 -6.97 -25.04 -16.58
C ASP A 681 -6.50 -23.68 -16.10
N LEU A 682 -5.20 -23.58 -15.79
CA LEU A 682 -4.56 -22.35 -15.35
C LEU A 682 -3.08 -22.33 -15.75
N ALA A 683 -2.64 -21.19 -16.23
CA ALA A 683 -1.22 -20.92 -16.43
C ALA A 683 -0.91 -19.49 -16.00
N SER A 684 0.10 -19.34 -15.18
CA SER A 684 0.57 -18.05 -14.73
C SER A 684 2.09 -18.03 -14.77
N LEU A 685 2.65 -16.99 -15.36
CA LEU A 685 4.08 -16.72 -15.36
C LEU A 685 4.29 -15.30 -14.94
N ARG A 686 5.18 -15.07 -14.00
CA ARG A 686 5.60 -13.72 -13.56
C ARG A 686 7.13 -13.70 -13.51
N THR A 687 7.71 -12.61 -13.97
CA THR A 687 9.14 -12.38 -13.82
C THR A 687 9.40 -10.94 -13.48
N ARG A 688 10.37 -10.72 -12.61
CA ARG A 688 10.83 -9.40 -12.20
C ARG A 688 12.34 -9.35 -12.31
N TYR A 689 12.83 -8.33 -12.98
CA TYR A 689 14.24 -8.04 -13.10
C TYR A 689 14.54 -6.66 -12.51
N LEU A 690 15.45 -6.61 -11.55
CA LEU A 690 15.98 -5.39 -10.95
C LEU A 690 17.22 -4.94 -11.71
N LEU A 691 17.17 -3.74 -12.27
CA LEU A 691 18.32 -3.12 -12.91
C LEU A 691 19.32 -2.64 -11.85
N ASN A 692 20.57 -2.44 -12.25
CA ASN A 692 21.64 -2.03 -11.34
C ASN A 692 21.48 -0.61 -10.76
N ASN A 693 20.63 0.19 -11.35
CA ASN A 693 20.37 1.59 -11.02
C ASN A 693 18.93 1.75 -10.46
N ASP A 694 18.47 0.83 -9.62
CA ASP A 694 17.14 0.79 -9.01
C ASP A 694 15.97 0.77 -10.00
N GLY A 695 16.24 0.43 -11.24
CA GLY A 695 15.22 0.19 -12.25
C GLY A 695 14.56 -1.17 -12.06
N ILE A 696 13.31 -1.29 -12.53
CA ILE A 696 12.50 -2.50 -12.39
C ILE A 696 11.87 -2.83 -13.74
N ILE A 697 11.89 -4.09 -14.11
CA ILE A 697 11.14 -4.61 -15.25
C ILE A 697 10.31 -5.79 -14.75
N ASN A 698 9.00 -5.70 -14.92
CA ASN A 698 8.07 -6.79 -14.61
C ASN A 698 7.38 -7.25 -15.89
N LEU A 699 7.21 -8.55 -16.01
CA LEU A 699 6.39 -9.18 -17.02
C LEU A 699 5.54 -10.25 -16.35
N ALA A 700 4.24 -10.29 -16.64
CA ALA A 700 3.34 -11.31 -16.18
C ALA A 700 2.41 -11.76 -17.31
N TYR A 701 2.12 -13.05 -17.32
CA TYR A 701 1.11 -13.65 -18.16
C TYR A 701 0.16 -14.45 -17.27
N ARG A 702 -1.13 -14.40 -17.54
CA ARG A 702 -2.17 -15.13 -16.80
C ARG A 702 -3.16 -15.72 -17.78
N TYR A 703 -3.44 -16.99 -17.60
CA TYR A 703 -4.46 -17.71 -18.33
C TYR A 703 -5.32 -18.49 -17.33
N ARG A 704 -6.61 -18.50 -17.55
CA ARG A 704 -7.57 -19.32 -16.82
C ARG A 704 -8.69 -19.75 -17.75
N ARG A 705 -9.04 -21.02 -17.66
CA ARG A 705 -10.19 -21.61 -18.32
C ARG A 705 -11.35 -21.81 -17.34
N ASN A 706 -12.58 -21.68 -17.82
CA ASN A 706 -13.76 -22.08 -17.08
C ASN A 706 -13.91 -23.61 -17.20
N PRO A 707 -13.80 -24.37 -16.10
CA PRO A 707 -13.90 -25.83 -16.15
C PRO A 707 -15.29 -26.34 -16.52
N THR A 708 -16.35 -25.55 -16.26
CA THR A 708 -17.74 -25.98 -16.50
C THR A 708 -18.10 -25.97 -17.99
N ASN A 709 -17.74 -24.94 -18.73
CA ASN A 709 -18.11 -24.80 -20.15
C ASN A 709 -16.92 -24.91 -21.10
N ASN A 710 -15.73 -25.22 -20.59
CA ASN A 710 -14.49 -25.37 -21.36
C ASN A 710 -14.07 -24.14 -22.20
N SER A 711 -14.63 -22.94 -21.87
CA SER A 711 -14.26 -21.69 -22.54
C SER A 711 -13.10 -21.01 -21.84
N ASP A 712 -12.35 -20.19 -22.58
CA ASP A 712 -11.35 -19.33 -22.00
C ASP A 712 -12.05 -18.23 -21.17
N GLN A 713 -11.70 -18.08 -19.91
CA GLN A 713 -12.28 -17.10 -18.99
C GLN A 713 -11.41 -15.86 -18.87
N LEU A 714 -10.11 -16.05 -18.93
CA LEU A 714 -9.13 -15.00 -18.76
C LEU A 714 -7.85 -15.33 -19.52
N GLU A 715 -7.37 -14.39 -20.32
CA GLU A 715 -6.03 -14.45 -20.91
C GLU A 715 -5.47 -13.04 -20.96
N GLN A 716 -4.41 -12.77 -20.18
CA GLN A 716 -3.90 -11.41 -19.97
C GLN A 716 -2.38 -11.39 -19.96
N ALA A 717 -1.82 -10.32 -20.49
CA ALA A 717 -0.41 -9.98 -20.39
C ALA A 717 -0.24 -8.62 -19.72
N ASP A 718 0.74 -8.51 -18.83
CA ASP A 718 1.05 -7.29 -18.08
C ASP A 718 2.56 -7.04 -18.15
N PHE A 719 2.94 -5.92 -18.70
CA PHE A 719 4.31 -5.43 -18.75
C PHE A 719 4.40 -4.10 -18.02
N SER A 720 5.31 -3.98 -17.05
CA SER A 720 5.53 -2.72 -16.35
C SER A 720 7.00 -2.49 -16.07
N PHE A 721 7.39 -1.23 -16.02
CA PHE A 721 8.79 -0.87 -15.80
C PHE A 721 8.97 0.49 -15.13
N LEU A 722 10.07 0.59 -14.38
CA LEU A 722 10.76 1.82 -14.00
C LEU A 722 12.16 1.72 -14.62
N TYR A 723 12.50 2.63 -15.52
CA TYR A 723 13.78 2.65 -16.19
C TYR A 723 14.50 3.99 -15.96
N PRO A 724 15.51 4.04 -15.08
CA PRO A 724 16.37 5.20 -14.94
C PRO A 724 17.22 5.39 -16.20
N ILE A 725 17.00 6.50 -16.91
CA ILE A 725 17.74 6.86 -18.13
C ILE A 725 19.10 7.41 -17.75
N ASN A 726 19.10 8.27 -16.73
CA ASN A 726 20.28 8.86 -16.10
C ASN A 726 19.89 9.28 -14.65
N PRO A 727 20.80 9.81 -13.84
CA PRO A 727 20.48 10.20 -12.46
C PRO A 727 19.31 11.18 -12.33
N SER A 728 19.08 12.03 -13.35
CA SER A 728 18.01 13.04 -13.33
C SER A 728 16.71 12.58 -14.01
N TRP A 729 16.74 11.59 -14.87
CA TRP A 729 15.56 11.20 -15.66
C TRP A 729 15.25 9.72 -15.54
N SER A 730 14.01 9.40 -15.28
CA SER A 730 13.48 8.04 -15.31
C SER A 730 12.22 7.97 -16.14
N ALA A 731 12.07 6.89 -16.90
CA ALA A 731 10.83 6.57 -17.60
C ALA A 731 10.06 5.51 -16.80
N VAL A 732 8.74 5.63 -16.74
CA VAL A 732 7.84 4.67 -16.12
C VAL A 732 6.76 4.27 -17.09
N GLY A 733 6.34 3.02 -17.05
CA GLY A 733 5.28 2.56 -17.90
C GLY A 733 4.64 1.28 -17.44
N ARG A 734 3.40 1.08 -17.90
CA ARG A 734 2.67 -0.17 -17.81
C ARG A 734 1.82 -0.37 -19.05
N TYR A 735 1.78 -1.59 -19.53
CA TYR A 735 0.88 -2.03 -20.58
C TYR A 735 0.22 -3.34 -20.14
N TYR A 736 -1.04 -3.24 -19.70
CA TYR A 736 -1.86 -4.35 -19.26
C TYR A 736 -2.93 -4.62 -20.31
N TYR A 737 -2.92 -5.83 -20.89
CA TYR A 737 -3.69 -6.18 -22.08
C TYR A 737 -4.47 -7.47 -21.91
N SER A 738 -5.74 -7.48 -22.27
CA SER A 738 -6.54 -8.69 -22.42
C SER A 738 -6.31 -9.28 -23.81
N LEU A 739 -5.68 -10.46 -23.86
CA LEU A 739 -5.48 -11.22 -25.09
C LEU A 739 -6.79 -11.85 -25.55
N LEU A 740 -7.65 -12.22 -24.59
CA LEU A 740 -8.98 -12.77 -24.85
C LEU A 740 -9.89 -11.75 -25.54
N ASP A 741 -10.04 -10.58 -24.96
CA ASP A 741 -10.88 -9.50 -25.50
C ASP A 741 -10.18 -8.66 -26.56
N ARG A 742 -8.88 -8.86 -26.75
CA ARG A 742 -8.02 -8.10 -27.69
C ARG A 742 -8.07 -6.58 -27.46
N LYS A 743 -8.08 -6.17 -26.20
CA LYS A 743 -8.14 -4.75 -25.82
C LYS A 743 -7.18 -4.45 -24.66
N PRO A 744 -6.65 -3.21 -24.60
CA PRO A 744 -5.90 -2.77 -23.43
C PRO A 744 -6.83 -2.60 -22.23
N LEU A 745 -6.39 -3.06 -21.05
CA LEU A 745 -7.09 -2.87 -19.78
C LEU A 745 -6.56 -1.64 -19.05
N GLU A 746 -5.23 -1.42 -19.11
CA GLU A 746 -4.58 -0.24 -18.58
C GLU A 746 -3.29 0.08 -19.33
N MET A 747 -3.09 1.35 -19.63
CA MET A 747 -1.85 1.88 -20.19
C MET A 747 -1.41 3.05 -19.33
N ILE A 748 -0.18 3.01 -18.87
CA ILE A 748 0.48 4.11 -18.16
C ILE A 748 1.78 4.40 -18.90
N GLY A 749 2.01 5.67 -19.19
CA GLY A 749 3.28 6.16 -19.69
C GLY A 749 3.64 7.44 -18.98
N GLY A 750 4.90 7.60 -18.59
CA GLY A 750 5.32 8.79 -17.88
C GLY A 750 6.82 8.95 -17.76
N VAL A 751 7.18 10.13 -17.32
CA VAL A 751 8.55 10.53 -17.05
C VAL A 751 8.65 11.11 -15.65
N GLN A 752 9.78 10.89 -15.03
CA GLN A 752 10.18 11.46 -13.75
C GLN A 752 11.47 12.22 -13.97
N TRP A 753 11.47 13.48 -13.61
CA TRP A 753 12.67 14.31 -13.57
C TRP A 753 13.03 14.60 -12.13
N ASP A 754 14.30 14.50 -11.81
CA ASP A 754 14.85 14.64 -10.48
C ASP A 754 16.06 15.56 -10.48
N SER A 755 16.14 16.40 -9.46
CA SER A 755 17.30 17.25 -9.17
C SER A 755 17.57 17.21 -7.66
N CYS A 756 18.59 17.91 -7.19
CA CYS A 756 18.89 17.99 -5.76
C CYS A 756 17.68 18.40 -4.91
N CYS A 757 16.86 19.35 -5.36
CA CYS A 757 15.85 20.02 -4.54
C CYS A 757 14.44 20.01 -5.13
N LEU A 758 14.26 19.48 -6.34
CA LEU A 758 12.97 19.43 -7.04
C LEU A 758 12.85 18.13 -7.79
N ALA A 759 11.72 17.43 -7.64
CA ALA A 759 11.36 16.35 -8.51
C ALA A 759 10.00 16.64 -9.20
N VAL A 760 9.87 16.23 -10.45
CA VAL A 760 8.64 16.37 -11.23
C VAL A 760 8.28 15.01 -11.82
N ARG A 761 7.04 14.57 -11.61
CA ARG A 761 6.47 13.37 -12.23
C ARG A 761 5.32 13.75 -13.12
N ALA A 762 5.32 13.28 -14.35
CA ALA A 762 4.23 13.48 -15.29
C ALA A 762 3.81 12.14 -15.88
N LEU A 763 2.54 11.80 -15.74
CA LEU A 763 1.95 10.54 -16.16
C LEU A 763 0.74 10.78 -17.05
N VAL A 764 0.61 9.95 -18.08
CA VAL A 764 -0.63 9.77 -18.83
C VAL A 764 -1.12 8.36 -18.55
N ARG A 765 -2.37 8.24 -18.14
CA ARG A 765 -3.02 6.97 -17.83
C ARG A 765 -4.30 6.83 -18.61
N ARG A 766 -4.48 5.67 -19.25
CA ARG A 766 -5.72 5.24 -19.87
C ARG A 766 -6.09 3.87 -19.31
N PHE A 767 -7.31 3.69 -18.82
CA PHE A 767 -7.72 2.46 -18.17
C PHE A 767 -9.21 2.17 -18.34
N VAL A 768 -9.56 0.89 -18.28
CA VAL A 768 -10.96 0.45 -18.23
C VAL A 768 -11.57 0.87 -16.90
N ARG A 769 -12.66 1.59 -16.95
CA ARG A 769 -13.35 2.19 -15.81
C ARG A 769 -14.35 1.25 -15.16
N ASN A 770 -15.10 0.53 -15.98
CA ASN A 770 -16.21 -0.33 -15.56
C ASN A 770 -16.24 -1.65 -16.34
N ARG A 771 -17.19 -2.51 -16.01
CA ARG A 771 -17.35 -3.82 -16.68
C ARG A 771 -17.81 -3.69 -18.12
N ASP A 772 -18.48 -2.62 -18.49
CA ASP A 772 -18.88 -2.35 -19.87
C ASP A 772 -17.68 -2.07 -20.79
N GLY A 773 -16.50 -1.89 -20.20
CA GLY A 773 -15.27 -1.68 -20.93
C GLY A 773 -15.02 -0.22 -21.32
N GLU A 774 -15.76 0.73 -20.73
CA GLU A 774 -15.52 2.15 -20.96
C GLU A 774 -14.13 2.57 -20.49
N MET A 775 -13.45 3.34 -21.33
CA MET A 775 -12.08 3.82 -21.07
C MET A 775 -12.11 5.23 -20.48
N ASP A 776 -11.33 5.47 -19.44
CA ASP A 776 -11.06 6.80 -18.92
C ASP A 776 -9.59 7.20 -19.17
N ASN A 777 -9.37 8.49 -19.41
CA ASN A 777 -8.06 9.08 -19.61
C ASN A 777 -7.79 10.09 -18.50
N SER A 778 -6.58 10.06 -17.95
CA SER A 778 -6.14 11.05 -16.97
C SER A 778 -4.70 11.48 -17.22
N ILE A 779 -4.46 12.75 -16.99
CA ILE A 779 -3.11 13.33 -16.95
C ILE A 779 -2.84 13.69 -15.49
N GLN A 780 -1.75 13.19 -14.97
CA GLN A 780 -1.33 13.39 -13.59
C GLN A 780 0.04 14.06 -13.59
N VAL A 781 0.15 15.13 -12.83
CA VAL A 781 1.44 15.83 -12.62
C VAL A 781 1.62 16.07 -11.14
N GLU A 782 2.81 15.76 -10.65
CA GLU A 782 3.22 15.99 -9.28
C GLU A 782 4.56 16.73 -9.26
N PHE A 783 4.63 17.77 -8.44
CA PHE A 783 5.85 18.51 -8.17
C PHE A 783 6.21 18.27 -6.71
N VAL A 784 7.44 17.86 -6.48
CA VAL A 784 7.99 17.61 -5.14
C VAL A 784 9.08 18.64 -4.85
N LEU A 785 8.80 19.63 -4.03
CA LEU A 785 9.80 20.53 -3.45
C LEU A 785 10.46 19.76 -2.31
N LYS A 786 11.60 19.13 -2.58
CA LYS A 786 12.28 18.25 -1.62
C LYS A 786 12.60 19.01 -0.33
N GLY A 787 12.31 18.41 0.81
CA GLY A 787 12.48 19.03 2.13
C GLY A 787 11.42 20.09 2.49
N LEU A 788 10.42 20.33 1.63
CA LEU A 788 9.32 21.22 1.92
C LEU A 788 7.96 20.51 1.78
N SER A 789 7.56 20.08 0.59
CA SER A 789 6.30 19.38 0.35
C SER A 789 6.13 18.95 -1.11
N SER A 790 5.01 18.29 -1.42
CA SER A 790 4.59 17.98 -2.77
C SER A 790 3.23 18.58 -3.10
N PHE A 791 3.00 18.96 -4.36
CA PHE A 791 1.74 19.46 -4.86
C PHE A 791 1.41 18.87 -6.24
N GLY A 792 0.12 18.80 -6.56
CA GLY A 792 -0.41 18.09 -7.73
C GLY A 792 -1.10 16.79 -7.34
N GLN A 793 -1.16 15.82 -8.23
CA GLN A 793 -1.77 14.52 -7.96
C GLN A 793 -0.74 13.57 -7.35
N ASN A 794 -1.14 12.72 -6.41
CA ASN A 794 -0.28 11.69 -5.86
C ASN A 794 -0.02 10.59 -6.91
N THR A 795 1.01 10.78 -7.72
CA THR A 795 1.43 9.85 -8.76
C THR A 795 2.11 8.62 -8.17
N ASP A 796 2.71 8.73 -6.98
CA ASP A 796 3.36 7.63 -6.27
C ASP A 796 2.40 6.48 -6.01
N ARG A 797 1.21 6.77 -5.48
CA ARG A 797 0.17 5.76 -5.24
C ARG A 797 -0.23 5.04 -6.54
N THR A 798 -0.33 5.76 -7.65
CA THR A 798 -0.64 5.17 -8.96
C THR A 798 0.46 4.22 -9.40
N LEU A 799 1.73 4.62 -9.29
CA LEU A 799 2.88 3.84 -9.72
C LEU A 799 3.14 2.62 -8.82
N ARG A 800 3.01 2.74 -7.50
CA ARG A 800 3.13 1.61 -6.55
C ARG A 800 2.12 0.50 -6.85
N ARG A 801 0.91 0.84 -7.31
CA ARG A 801 -0.09 -0.14 -7.74
C ARG A 801 0.20 -0.73 -9.11
N ALA A 802 0.73 0.08 -10.00
CA ALA A 802 0.93 -0.29 -11.39
C ALA A 802 2.22 -1.09 -11.62
N ILE A 803 3.27 -0.81 -10.86
CA ILE A 803 4.61 -1.39 -11.03
C ILE A 803 4.99 -2.12 -9.75
N LEU A 804 4.97 -3.44 -9.79
CA LEU A 804 5.32 -4.26 -8.63
C LEU A 804 6.77 -4.02 -8.20
N GLY A 805 6.95 -3.63 -6.94
CA GLY A 805 8.25 -3.28 -6.37
C GLY A 805 8.68 -1.84 -6.62
N TYR A 806 7.81 -0.99 -7.18
CA TYR A 806 8.09 0.44 -7.28
C TYR A 806 8.24 1.05 -5.89
N TYR A 807 9.40 1.66 -5.67
CA TYR A 807 9.73 2.37 -4.44
C TYR A 807 10.66 3.54 -4.83
N ARG A 808 10.19 4.76 -4.66
CA ARG A 808 10.92 5.99 -4.99
C ARG A 808 10.66 7.09 -3.95
N ASP A 809 10.77 6.73 -2.66
CA ASP A 809 10.70 7.71 -1.58
C ASP A 809 11.88 8.67 -1.60
N ASP A 810 12.98 8.26 -2.20
CA ASP A 810 14.15 9.11 -2.48
C ASP A 810 13.80 10.42 -3.20
N LEU A 811 12.73 10.44 -4.00
CA LEU A 811 12.27 11.66 -4.67
C LEU A 811 11.74 12.74 -3.71
N TYR A 812 11.37 12.38 -2.50
CA TYR A 812 10.90 13.33 -1.47
C TYR A 812 12.04 13.79 -0.56
N LEU A 813 13.15 13.08 -0.54
CA LEU A 813 14.26 13.32 0.37
C LEU A 813 15.21 14.37 -0.20
N VAL A 814 15.76 15.17 0.71
CA VAL A 814 16.95 15.99 0.46
C VAL A 814 18.10 15.27 1.14
N PRO A 815 19.20 14.98 0.42
CA PRO A 815 20.37 14.41 1.08
C PRO A 815 20.84 15.31 2.21
N PRO A 816 21.25 14.76 3.37
CA PRO A 816 21.81 15.54 4.46
C PRO A 816 23.05 16.30 4.01
N SER A 817 23.38 17.33 4.76
CA SER A 817 24.61 18.10 4.52
C SER A 817 25.85 17.22 4.68
N ASN A 818 26.79 17.29 3.73
CA ASN A 818 28.00 16.45 3.71
C ASN A 818 28.90 16.66 4.94
N THR A 819 28.64 17.68 5.76
CA THR A 819 29.45 18.03 6.95
C THR A 819 28.92 17.38 8.22
N THR A 820 27.74 16.77 8.23
CA THR A 820 27.10 16.25 9.44
C THR A 820 26.94 14.75 9.48
N THR A 821 26.86 14.10 8.34
CA THR A 821 26.70 12.65 8.26
C THR A 821 27.59 12.07 7.17
N ASN A 822 28.31 11.00 7.48
CA ASN A 822 28.95 10.22 6.45
C ASN A 822 27.83 9.65 5.55
N PRO A 823 27.87 9.85 4.22
CA PRO A 823 26.86 9.30 3.33
C PRO A 823 26.76 7.77 3.39
N ASP A 824 27.78 7.09 3.94
CA ASP A 824 27.82 5.66 4.11
C ASP A 824 27.05 5.19 5.37
N ASP A 825 26.69 6.10 6.28
CA ASP A 825 25.90 5.82 7.50
C ASP A 825 24.38 6.07 7.29
N TYR A 826 23.94 6.30 6.07
CA TYR A 826 22.53 6.53 5.76
C TYR A 826 21.70 5.25 5.99
N ASP A 827 20.85 5.28 7.00
CA ASP A 827 19.83 4.26 7.22
C ASP A 827 18.46 4.78 6.69
N PRO A 828 17.93 4.20 5.61
CA PRO A 828 16.65 4.62 5.05
C PRO A 828 15.45 4.40 5.99
N ASN A 829 15.63 3.66 7.10
CA ASN A 829 14.57 3.41 8.08
C ASN A 829 14.54 4.45 9.22
N LEU A 830 15.54 5.34 9.31
CA LEU A 830 15.63 6.39 10.33
C LEU A 830 14.98 7.72 9.90
N ILE A 831 14.34 7.78 8.74
CA ILE A 831 13.64 8.99 8.29
C ILE A 831 12.20 8.93 8.77
N PRO A 832 11.72 9.93 9.51
CA PRO A 832 10.38 9.99 10.07
C PRO A 832 9.27 10.10 9.01
#